data_5586960ea7b0d963b3de850a7ef143c8
#
_entry.id   5586960ea7b0d963b3de850a7ef143c8
#
_cell.length_a   1.000
_cell.length_b   1.000
_cell.length_c   1.000
_cell.angle_alpha   90.00
_cell.angle_beta   90.00
_cell.angle_gamma   90.00
#
_symmetry.space_group_name_H-M   'P 1'
#
loop_
_entity.id
_entity.type
_entity.pdbx_description
1 polymer ?
#
loop_
_entity_poly.entity_id
_entity_poly.type
_entity_poly.pdbx_seq_one_letter_code
_entity_poly.pdbx_strand_id
1 'polypeptide(L)'
;MSVNPFETVVDIVDTSPKISDEVKLTTCYMCACRCGIKVHLKDDKVRYIEGNRDHPVNKGVLCAKGSAGIMQHYSPARLTKPLKRVGERGSGEFEEIEWEEALGIATQWLSKIRDNDPRKLAFFTGRDQSQGLTGFWASQFGTPNHAAHGGFCSVNMAAAGLYTIGGSFWEFGEPDWEHTKYFLMFGVAEDHDSNPIKTGLGKLKTRGAKFVSINPVKTGYSAIADEWVGIKPGTDGLFILAIVHQLLKSNQIDLDYLVRYTNAPWLVIQDEGSEDHGLFARDGDGSPLCWNKATNSLAPALATDISPAIAGSFTLSDGRTAVPSFQLLAERYLSEDYSPETAEKQCGIEANTIKRIAAEIGRVAFEDTIELDVTWTDWAGRKHDKMIGRPVAMHAMRGISAHSNGFHTCRALHVLQILIGSIDAPGGFRYKPPFPKPAPPPLKPAGKVDQVSPNTPMPGPPLGFPTGPEDLLVESNGQPRRIDKAFSWEAPLSAHGVMHMVLNNAWKGDPYPIDTLFMYMANMGWNSSMNIPDTIKMMTDKDEVTGDYKIPNIIYSDAFYSETIPYADLILPDTTYLERWDCISLLDRPICDADGVADSIRQPVVKPDRDVRPFQDVLIELGARLGLPAFTTEKGTPKYPGGYPDYIVNHERGPGIGPLAGVRGTDGLSDGK
;
A
#
# COMPACT_ATOMS: atom_id res chain seq x y z
N MET A 1 -67.15 21.08 -0.33
CA MET A 1 -65.82 20.83 0.33
C MET A 1 -65.13 19.73 -0.43
N SER A 2 -64.13 20.05 -1.20
CA SER A 2 -63.32 19.04 -1.90
C SER A 2 -62.37 18.42 -0.86
N VAL A 3 -62.63 17.18 -0.51
CA VAL A 3 -61.72 16.39 0.32
C VAL A 3 -60.46 16.18 -0.50
N ASN A 4 -59.32 16.72 -0.03
CA ASN A 4 -58.03 16.46 -0.65
C ASN A 4 -57.73 14.96 -0.49
N PRO A 5 -57.64 14.16 -1.57
CA PRO A 5 -57.44 12.72 -1.44
C PRO A 5 -56.07 12.36 -0.86
N PHE A 6 -55.17 13.35 -0.66
CA PHE A 6 -53.88 13.16 -0.02
C PHE A 6 -53.86 13.48 1.49
N GLU A 7 -54.95 14.03 2.05
CA GLU A 7 -55.05 14.29 3.50
C GLU A 7 -55.54 13.07 4.32
N THR A 8 -55.91 11.98 3.66
CA THR A 8 -56.39 10.77 4.35
C THR A 8 -55.47 9.57 4.23
N VAL A 9 -54.25 9.75 3.69
CA VAL A 9 -53.20 8.76 3.80
C VAL A 9 -52.41 9.08 5.10
N VAL A 10 -53.12 9.03 6.21
CA VAL A 10 -52.50 9.09 7.52
C VAL A 10 -51.73 7.80 7.71
N ASP A 11 -50.42 7.91 7.61
CA ASP A 11 -49.46 7.06 8.32
C ASP A 11 -49.62 5.54 8.18
N ILE A 12 -49.90 5.04 6.98
CA ILE A 12 -49.80 3.60 6.68
C ILE A 12 -48.34 3.14 6.66
N VAL A 13 -47.42 4.06 6.40
CA VAL A 13 -45.99 3.79 6.40
C VAL A 13 -45.30 4.72 7.40
N ASP A 14 -44.70 4.17 8.43
CA ASP A 14 -43.84 4.91 9.32
C ASP A 14 -42.60 5.32 8.52
N THR A 15 -42.48 6.61 8.20
CA THR A 15 -41.38 7.20 7.45
C THR A 15 -40.14 7.47 8.34
N SER A 16 -40.27 7.28 9.66
CA SER A 16 -39.23 7.48 10.63
C SER A 16 -39.20 6.37 11.68
N PRO A 17 -39.16 5.07 11.27
CA PRO A 17 -39.22 3.98 12.22
C PRO A 17 -38.00 4.03 13.15
N LYS A 18 -38.22 3.74 14.44
CA LYS A 18 -37.12 3.61 15.40
C LYS A 18 -36.36 2.33 15.13
N ILE A 19 -35.23 2.43 14.40
CA ILE A 19 -34.40 1.29 14.03
C ILE A 19 -33.46 0.84 15.14
N SER A 20 -33.20 1.68 16.14
CA SER A 20 -32.24 1.39 17.21
C SER A 20 -32.62 2.11 18.52
N ASP A 21 -32.08 1.61 19.61
CA ASP A 21 -32.16 2.23 20.94
C ASP A 21 -30.93 3.09 21.23
N GLU A 22 -29.80 2.70 20.64
CA GLU A 22 -28.50 3.36 20.79
C GLU A 22 -27.78 3.43 19.43
N VAL A 23 -26.99 4.49 19.22
CA VAL A 23 -26.11 4.65 18.06
C VAL A 23 -24.69 4.91 18.54
N LYS A 24 -23.74 4.07 18.14
CA LYS A 24 -22.34 4.25 18.44
C LYS A 24 -21.55 4.61 17.17
N LEU A 25 -20.61 5.54 17.33
CA LEU A 25 -19.70 5.95 16.27
C LEU A 25 -18.42 5.11 16.34
N THR A 26 -17.98 4.60 15.20
CA THR A 26 -16.70 3.89 15.10
C THR A 26 -16.17 3.91 13.67
N THR A 27 -15.12 3.16 13.39
CA THR A 27 -14.46 3.12 12.08
C THR A 27 -14.57 1.72 11.46
N CYS A 28 -14.94 1.66 10.19
CA CYS A 28 -15.03 0.42 9.42
C CYS A 28 -13.67 -0.25 9.27
N TYR A 29 -13.65 -1.60 9.28
CA TYR A 29 -12.44 -2.42 9.08
C TYR A 29 -12.42 -3.16 7.73
N MET A 30 -13.49 -3.13 6.96
CA MET A 30 -13.68 -4.00 5.80
C MET A 30 -12.69 -3.75 4.64
N CYS A 31 -11.98 -2.61 4.65
CA CYS A 31 -10.91 -2.29 3.69
C CYS A 31 -10.03 -1.16 4.21
N ALA A 32 -9.06 -0.72 3.39
CA ALA A 32 -8.14 0.37 3.70
C ALA A 32 -8.80 1.76 3.79
N CYS A 33 -10.04 1.93 3.34
CA CYS A 33 -10.70 3.24 3.32
C CYS A 33 -11.04 3.79 4.71
N ARG A 34 -11.23 2.92 5.72
CA ARG A 34 -11.40 3.35 7.13
C ARG A 34 -12.52 4.38 7.31
N CYS A 35 -13.64 4.14 6.64
CA CYS A 35 -14.79 5.01 6.68
C CYS A 35 -15.34 5.12 8.10
N GLY A 36 -15.69 6.32 8.53
CA GLY A 36 -16.46 6.52 9.76
C GLY A 36 -17.87 5.99 9.59
N ILE A 37 -18.32 5.21 10.55
CA ILE A 37 -19.61 4.54 10.54
C ILE A 37 -20.43 4.85 11.79
N LYS A 38 -21.76 4.80 11.63
CA LYS A 38 -22.75 4.77 12.71
C LYS A 38 -23.24 3.33 12.82
N VAL A 39 -23.11 2.75 13.98
CA VAL A 39 -23.60 1.41 14.29
C VAL A 39 -24.82 1.53 15.17
N HIS A 40 -25.94 1.09 14.67
CA HIS A 40 -27.22 1.09 15.36
C HIS A 40 -27.38 -0.19 16.16
N LEU A 41 -27.64 -0.04 17.45
CA LEU A 41 -27.89 -1.14 18.38
C LEU A 41 -29.37 -1.19 18.79
N LYS A 42 -29.87 -2.39 18.92
CA LYS A 42 -31.17 -2.68 19.51
C LYS A 42 -31.05 -3.87 20.44
N ASP A 43 -31.44 -3.70 21.69
CA ASP A 43 -31.27 -4.72 22.72
C ASP A 43 -29.80 -5.21 22.81
N ASP A 44 -28.84 -4.26 22.82
CA ASP A 44 -27.39 -4.49 22.80
C ASP A 44 -26.85 -5.28 21.58
N LYS A 45 -27.64 -5.49 20.55
CA LYS A 45 -27.26 -6.19 19.33
C LYS A 45 -27.11 -5.23 18.14
N VAL A 46 -26.10 -5.47 17.33
CA VAL A 46 -25.90 -4.71 16.08
C VAL A 46 -27.08 -4.95 15.15
N ARG A 47 -27.79 -3.90 14.81
CA ARG A 47 -28.99 -3.96 13.95
C ARG A 47 -28.74 -3.44 12.54
N TYR A 48 -27.93 -2.38 12.43
CA TYR A 48 -27.72 -1.71 11.15
C TYR A 48 -26.41 -0.92 11.18
N ILE A 49 -25.74 -0.78 10.05
CA ILE A 49 -24.51 0.00 9.88
C ILE A 49 -24.69 0.96 8.71
N GLU A 50 -24.43 2.25 8.95
CA GLU A 50 -24.43 3.29 7.92
C GLU A 50 -23.18 4.18 8.00
N GLY A 51 -22.95 4.98 6.96
CA GLY A 51 -21.85 5.94 6.94
C GLY A 51 -22.11 7.13 7.87
N ASN A 52 -21.07 7.58 8.57
CA ASN A 52 -21.13 8.77 9.38
C ASN A 52 -20.95 10.04 8.53
N ARG A 53 -21.98 10.87 8.43
CA ARG A 53 -21.96 12.11 7.63
C ARG A 53 -20.99 13.18 8.18
N ASP A 54 -20.72 13.12 9.46
CA ASP A 54 -19.83 14.08 10.12
C ASP A 54 -18.35 13.66 10.03
N HIS A 55 -18.07 12.47 9.49
CA HIS A 55 -16.71 11.98 9.37
C HIS A 55 -15.98 12.66 8.19
N PRO A 56 -14.79 13.25 8.41
CA PRO A 56 -14.11 14.09 7.41
C PRO A 56 -13.71 13.34 6.13
N VAL A 57 -13.40 12.05 6.24
CA VAL A 57 -12.89 11.25 5.11
C VAL A 57 -14.01 10.80 4.19
N ASN A 58 -15.07 10.21 4.72
CA ASN A 58 -16.12 9.60 3.89
C ASN A 58 -17.44 10.36 3.85
N LYS A 59 -17.66 11.35 4.72
CA LYS A 59 -18.84 12.25 4.71
C LYS A 59 -20.17 11.52 4.53
N GLY A 60 -20.31 10.37 5.17
CA GLY A 60 -21.50 9.51 5.09
C GLY A 60 -21.50 8.48 3.95
N VAL A 61 -20.56 8.56 3.06
CA VAL A 61 -20.38 7.57 1.98
C VAL A 61 -19.89 6.24 2.58
N LEU A 62 -20.64 5.16 2.33
CA LEU A 62 -20.28 3.82 2.80
C LEU A 62 -20.62 2.79 1.72
N CYS A 63 -19.71 1.88 1.46
CA CYS A 63 -19.88 0.84 0.47
C CYS A 63 -20.64 -0.39 1.02
N ALA A 64 -21.06 -1.29 0.13
CA ALA A 64 -21.75 -2.52 0.50
C ALA A 64 -20.91 -3.37 1.48
N LYS A 65 -19.58 -3.43 1.34
CA LYS A 65 -18.70 -4.11 2.29
C LYS A 65 -18.83 -3.54 3.70
N GLY A 66 -18.83 -2.21 3.81
CA GLY A 66 -18.97 -1.53 5.10
C GLY A 66 -20.30 -1.80 5.77
N SER A 67 -21.40 -1.75 5.01
CA SER A 67 -22.73 -2.10 5.51
C SER A 67 -22.84 -3.59 5.87
N ALA A 68 -22.17 -4.47 5.10
CA ALA A 68 -22.14 -5.92 5.35
C ALA A 68 -21.25 -6.32 6.56
N GLY A 69 -20.62 -5.41 7.24
CA GLY A 69 -19.87 -5.68 8.48
C GLY A 69 -20.72 -6.36 9.56
N ILE A 70 -22.04 -6.14 9.54
CA ILE A 70 -23.00 -6.86 10.40
C ILE A 70 -23.00 -8.37 10.12
N MET A 71 -22.89 -8.79 8.86
CA MET A 71 -22.86 -10.20 8.47
C MET A 71 -21.56 -10.86 8.93
N GLN A 72 -20.45 -10.12 8.90
CA GLN A 72 -19.18 -10.59 9.46
C GLN A 72 -19.32 -10.82 10.97
N HIS A 73 -19.92 -9.89 11.69
CA HIS A 73 -20.11 -9.99 13.13
C HIS A 73 -20.97 -11.20 13.53
N TYR A 74 -22.03 -11.50 12.78
CA TYR A 74 -22.92 -12.62 13.04
C TYR A 74 -22.61 -13.88 12.21
N SER A 75 -21.43 -13.95 11.60
CA SER A 75 -21.03 -15.15 10.82
C SER A 75 -21.04 -16.40 11.68
N PRO A 76 -21.66 -17.51 11.21
CA PRO A 76 -21.60 -18.80 11.90
C PRO A 76 -20.20 -19.42 11.92
N ALA A 77 -19.29 -18.94 11.05
CA ALA A 77 -17.91 -19.38 11.01
C ALA A 77 -17.02 -18.75 12.08
N ARG A 78 -17.56 -17.91 12.96
CA ARG A 78 -16.75 -17.30 14.03
C ARG A 78 -16.27 -18.35 15.03
N LEU A 79 -14.98 -18.27 15.34
CA LEU A 79 -14.36 -19.07 16.40
C LEU A 79 -14.93 -18.70 17.76
N THR A 80 -14.97 -19.67 18.67
CA THR A 80 -15.62 -19.54 19.97
C THR A 80 -14.66 -19.64 21.14
N LYS A 81 -13.54 -20.35 20.97
CA LYS A 81 -12.58 -20.68 22.02
C LYS A 81 -11.23 -21.03 21.40
N PRO A 82 -10.10 -20.92 22.12
CA PRO A 82 -8.82 -21.41 21.64
C PRO A 82 -8.84 -22.89 21.29
N LEU A 83 -8.14 -23.28 20.21
CA LEU A 83 -8.10 -24.63 19.69
C LEU A 83 -6.65 -25.12 19.59
N LYS A 84 -6.44 -26.36 20.00
CA LYS A 84 -5.18 -27.08 19.86
C LYS A 84 -5.39 -28.30 18.98
N ARG A 85 -4.54 -28.47 17.98
CA ARG A 85 -4.61 -29.59 17.05
C ARG A 85 -4.28 -30.91 17.76
N VAL A 86 -5.06 -31.93 17.51
CA VAL A 86 -4.86 -33.30 18.00
C VAL A 86 -4.64 -34.33 16.89
N GLY A 87 -5.10 -34.03 15.65
CA GLY A 87 -4.91 -34.86 14.46
C GLY A 87 -3.73 -34.40 13.59
N GLU A 88 -3.64 -34.96 12.38
CA GLU A 88 -2.71 -34.47 11.35
C GLU A 88 -3.14 -33.10 10.83
N ARG A 89 -2.18 -32.28 10.37
CA ARG A 89 -2.51 -31.00 9.70
C ARG A 89 -3.37 -31.26 8.47
N GLY A 90 -4.46 -30.53 8.36
CA GLY A 90 -5.46 -30.69 7.31
C GLY A 90 -6.63 -31.61 7.71
N SER A 91 -6.55 -32.38 8.82
CA SER A 91 -7.68 -33.20 9.29
C SER A 91 -8.83 -32.38 9.88
N GLY A 92 -8.53 -31.18 10.39
CA GLY A 92 -9.51 -30.37 11.12
C GLY A 92 -9.84 -30.89 12.53
N GLU A 93 -9.03 -31.80 13.07
CA GLU A 93 -9.22 -32.39 14.39
C GLU A 93 -8.56 -31.52 15.46
N PHE A 94 -9.38 -30.88 16.30
CA PHE A 94 -8.96 -29.98 17.37
C PHE A 94 -9.63 -30.32 18.68
N GLU A 95 -8.97 -30.00 19.80
CA GLU A 95 -9.57 -29.89 21.12
C GLU A 95 -9.68 -28.40 21.51
N GLU A 96 -10.79 -28.04 22.15
CA GLU A 96 -10.94 -26.74 22.79
C GLU A 96 -10.09 -26.69 24.06
N ILE A 97 -9.33 -25.63 24.25
CA ILE A 97 -8.48 -25.39 25.41
C ILE A 97 -8.76 -24.04 26.05
N GLU A 98 -8.32 -23.84 27.29
CA GLU A 98 -8.42 -22.57 27.97
C GLU A 98 -7.34 -21.58 27.49
N TRP A 99 -7.61 -20.29 27.59
CA TRP A 99 -6.66 -19.24 27.18
C TRP A 99 -5.31 -19.34 27.88
N GLU A 100 -5.30 -19.74 29.17
CA GLU A 100 -4.05 -19.90 29.91
C GLU A 100 -3.17 -21.02 29.33
N GLU A 101 -3.78 -22.13 28.93
CA GLU A 101 -3.07 -23.21 28.24
C GLU A 101 -2.58 -22.75 26.85
N ALA A 102 -3.43 -22.08 26.08
CA ALA A 102 -3.08 -21.59 24.73
C ALA A 102 -1.91 -20.62 24.78
N LEU A 103 -1.96 -19.64 25.67
CA LEU A 103 -0.86 -18.68 25.85
C LEU A 103 0.39 -19.34 26.43
N GLY A 104 0.23 -20.34 27.28
CA GLY A 104 1.34 -21.17 27.79
C GLY A 104 2.09 -21.89 26.66
N ILE A 105 1.36 -22.56 25.77
CA ILE A 105 1.93 -23.25 24.59
C ILE A 105 2.65 -22.23 23.68
N ALA A 106 1.99 -21.14 23.33
CA ALA A 106 2.58 -20.10 22.50
C ALA A 106 3.86 -19.51 23.12
N THR A 107 3.81 -19.21 24.43
CA THR A 107 4.98 -18.71 25.17
C THR A 107 6.13 -19.71 25.16
N GLN A 108 5.85 -20.99 25.37
CA GLN A 108 6.88 -22.05 25.36
C GLN A 108 7.58 -22.14 23.99
N TRP A 109 6.82 -22.17 22.89
CA TRP A 109 7.41 -22.22 21.54
C TRP A 109 8.23 -20.98 21.22
N LEU A 110 7.69 -19.81 21.51
CA LEU A 110 8.31 -18.54 21.23
C LEU A 110 9.55 -18.27 22.12
N SER A 111 9.52 -18.62 23.42
CA SER A 111 10.69 -18.51 24.30
C SER A 111 11.86 -19.37 23.81
N LYS A 112 11.58 -20.63 23.44
CA LYS A 112 12.61 -21.54 22.93
C LYS A 112 13.39 -20.94 21.77
N ILE A 113 12.71 -20.31 20.80
CA ILE A 113 13.38 -19.73 19.65
C ILE A 113 14.02 -18.37 20.00
N ARG A 114 13.38 -17.56 20.83
CA ARG A 114 13.94 -16.28 21.25
C ARG A 114 15.22 -16.42 22.06
N ASP A 115 15.30 -17.42 22.91
CA ASP A 115 16.47 -17.73 23.74
C ASP A 115 17.68 -18.24 22.93
N ASN A 116 17.43 -18.80 21.75
CA ASN A 116 18.46 -19.41 20.92
C ASN A 116 18.69 -18.65 19.61
N ASP A 117 17.67 -18.45 18.81
CA ASP A 117 17.75 -17.81 17.50
C ASP A 117 16.43 -17.17 17.10
N PRO A 118 16.21 -15.87 17.37
CA PRO A 118 14.97 -15.19 17.04
C PRO A 118 14.61 -15.18 15.54
N ARG A 119 15.57 -15.45 14.64
CA ARG A 119 15.31 -15.58 13.20
C ARG A 119 14.38 -16.73 12.87
N LYS A 120 14.27 -17.70 13.76
CA LYS A 120 13.38 -18.86 13.59
C LYS A 120 11.89 -18.57 13.77
N LEU A 121 11.53 -17.33 14.14
CA LEU A 121 10.16 -16.84 14.06
C LEU A 121 9.94 -16.15 12.73
N ALA A 122 8.94 -16.60 11.97
CA ALA A 122 8.32 -15.82 10.90
C ALA A 122 6.95 -15.32 11.38
N PHE A 123 6.78 -14.00 11.44
CA PHE A 123 5.53 -13.37 11.84
C PHE A 123 4.87 -12.74 10.62
N PHE A 124 3.76 -13.33 10.18
CA PHE A 124 3.05 -12.94 8.98
C PHE A 124 1.67 -12.37 9.32
N THR A 125 1.39 -11.15 8.86
CA THR A 125 0.08 -10.53 9.04
C THR A 125 -0.65 -10.37 7.70
N GLY A 126 -1.94 -10.62 7.69
CA GLY A 126 -2.82 -10.24 6.60
C GLY A 126 -3.01 -8.73 6.53
N ARG A 127 -4.17 -8.27 6.07
CA ARG A 127 -4.49 -6.83 6.04
C ARG A 127 -4.76 -6.30 7.46
N ASP A 128 -3.73 -6.25 8.24
CA ASP A 128 -3.76 -5.71 9.59
C ASP A 128 -3.73 -4.18 9.57
N GLN A 129 -4.65 -3.56 10.30
CA GLN A 129 -4.68 -2.11 10.48
C GLN A 129 -3.89 -1.64 11.71
N SER A 130 -3.44 -2.59 12.53
CA SER A 130 -2.58 -2.34 13.69
C SER A 130 -1.10 -2.59 13.41
N GLN A 131 -0.67 -2.40 12.16
CA GLN A 131 0.70 -2.71 11.70
C GLN A 131 1.80 -2.07 12.56
N GLY A 132 1.52 -0.91 13.15
CA GLY A 132 2.44 -0.27 14.09
C GLY A 132 2.73 -1.14 15.31
N LEU A 133 1.72 -1.79 15.90
CA LEU A 133 1.90 -2.70 17.02
C LEU A 133 2.56 -4.01 16.59
N THR A 134 2.08 -4.65 15.52
CA THR A 134 2.60 -5.95 15.09
C THR A 134 4.07 -5.88 14.66
N GLY A 135 4.44 -4.87 13.89
CA GLY A 135 5.83 -4.62 13.52
C GLY A 135 6.71 -4.27 14.72
N PHE A 136 6.21 -3.47 15.64
CA PHE A 136 6.92 -3.12 16.87
C PHE A 136 7.12 -4.35 17.78
N TRP A 137 6.08 -5.17 17.94
CA TRP A 137 6.19 -6.42 18.68
C TRP A 137 7.25 -7.36 18.09
N ALA A 138 7.25 -7.53 16.76
CA ALA A 138 8.26 -8.34 16.08
C ALA A 138 9.68 -7.80 16.30
N SER A 139 9.87 -6.49 16.27
CA SER A 139 11.17 -5.87 16.58
C SER A 139 11.59 -6.10 18.03
N GLN A 140 10.67 -6.01 18.97
CA GLN A 140 10.92 -6.28 20.38
C GLN A 140 11.20 -7.76 20.66
N PHE A 141 10.59 -8.66 19.91
CA PHE A 141 10.93 -10.07 19.93
C PHE A 141 12.35 -10.34 19.43
N GLY A 142 12.81 -9.56 18.47
CA GLY A 142 14.15 -9.66 17.87
C GLY A 142 14.16 -10.39 16.52
N THR A 143 13.00 -10.67 15.90
CA THR A 143 12.96 -11.30 14.58
C THR A 143 12.99 -10.29 13.44
N PRO A 144 13.82 -10.52 12.40
CA PRO A 144 13.75 -9.76 11.16
C PRO A 144 12.64 -10.22 10.21
N ASN A 145 11.94 -11.30 10.54
CA ASN A 145 11.00 -11.96 9.65
C ASN A 145 9.56 -11.51 9.90
N HIS A 146 9.30 -10.22 9.87
CA HIS A 146 7.95 -9.67 9.89
C HIS A 146 7.51 -9.36 8.47
N ALA A 147 6.41 -9.94 8.03
CA ALA A 147 5.81 -9.70 6.72
C ALA A 147 4.35 -9.31 6.85
N ALA A 148 3.91 -8.35 6.05
CA ALA A 148 2.54 -7.87 6.03
C ALA A 148 1.94 -7.94 4.62
N HIS A 149 0.63 -7.97 4.52
CA HIS A 149 -0.15 -8.16 3.29
C HIS A 149 0.25 -7.28 2.09
N GLY A 150 0.98 -6.20 2.31
CA GLY A 150 1.34 -5.22 1.26
C GLY A 150 1.87 -5.81 -0.05
N GLY A 151 2.63 -6.91 0.01
CA GLY A 151 3.17 -7.60 -1.15
C GLY A 151 2.12 -8.15 -2.13
N PHE A 152 0.95 -8.56 -1.64
CA PHE A 152 -0.17 -8.99 -2.49
C PHE A 152 -1.04 -7.82 -2.96
N CYS A 153 -0.87 -6.65 -2.37
CA CYS A 153 -1.77 -5.53 -2.54
C CYS A 153 -1.25 -4.50 -3.52
N SER A 154 -0.10 -3.91 -3.25
CA SER A 154 0.35 -2.71 -3.93
C SER A 154 1.87 -2.60 -4.07
N VAL A 155 2.63 -3.68 -3.86
CA VAL A 155 4.08 -3.63 -4.00
C VAL A 155 4.52 -3.22 -5.40
N ASN A 156 3.85 -3.70 -6.43
CA ASN A 156 4.16 -3.30 -7.81
C ASN A 156 3.99 -1.79 -8.02
N MET A 157 2.98 -1.19 -7.41
CA MET A 157 2.77 0.26 -7.45
C MET A 157 3.84 1.01 -6.67
N ALA A 158 4.15 0.54 -5.45
CA ALA A 158 5.17 1.15 -4.61
C ALA A 158 6.56 1.07 -5.25
N ALA A 159 6.93 -0.09 -5.80
CA ALA A 159 8.18 -0.27 -6.51
C ALA A 159 8.24 0.56 -7.81
N ALA A 160 7.14 0.60 -8.58
CA ALA A 160 7.08 1.43 -9.78
C ALA A 160 7.27 2.91 -9.44
N GLY A 161 6.65 3.40 -8.37
CA GLY A 161 6.84 4.77 -7.88
C GLY A 161 8.29 5.03 -7.50
N LEU A 162 8.90 4.12 -6.72
CA LEU A 162 10.28 4.23 -6.29
C LEU A 162 11.25 4.34 -7.47
N TYR A 163 11.11 3.48 -8.48
CA TYR A 163 11.99 3.42 -9.64
C TYR A 163 11.63 4.39 -10.78
N THR A 164 10.54 5.15 -10.64
CA THR A 164 10.12 6.09 -11.70
C THR A 164 10.06 7.53 -11.21
N ILE A 165 9.57 7.73 -9.98
CA ILE A 165 9.37 9.08 -9.40
C ILE A 165 10.32 9.32 -8.21
N GLY A 166 11.04 8.31 -7.76
CA GLY A 166 12.01 8.42 -6.66
C GLY A 166 11.42 8.29 -5.27
N GLY A 167 10.27 7.67 -5.11
CA GLY A 167 9.70 7.36 -3.81
C GLY A 167 8.54 6.38 -3.87
N SER A 168 8.42 5.56 -2.84
CA SER A 168 7.37 4.56 -2.73
C SER A 168 6.12 5.13 -2.06
N PHE A 169 4.95 4.68 -2.49
CA PHE A 169 3.66 4.96 -1.88
C PHE A 169 2.67 3.82 -2.19
N TRP A 170 1.70 3.64 -1.31
CA TRP A 170 0.76 2.52 -1.41
C TRP A 170 -0.45 2.81 -2.30
N GLU A 171 -0.81 4.07 -2.41
CA GLU A 171 -1.87 4.58 -3.26
C GLU A 171 -1.23 5.32 -4.43
N PHE A 172 -1.92 5.41 -5.56
CA PHE A 172 -1.40 6.08 -6.75
C PHE A 172 -1.52 7.62 -6.64
N GLY A 173 -1.00 8.20 -5.55
CA GLY A 173 -1.04 9.63 -5.27
C GLY A 173 -2.44 10.24 -5.21
N GLU A 174 -2.51 11.56 -5.20
CA GLU A 174 -3.78 12.30 -5.14
C GLU A 174 -3.97 13.19 -6.35
N PRO A 175 -5.10 13.08 -7.08
CA PRO A 175 -5.52 14.06 -8.06
C PRO A 175 -5.78 15.43 -7.41
N ASP A 176 -5.52 16.49 -8.13
CA ASP A 176 -5.97 17.82 -7.74
C ASP A 176 -7.46 18.00 -8.06
N TRP A 177 -8.31 17.69 -7.10
CA TRP A 177 -9.77 17.71 -7.25
C TRP A 177 -10.34 19.09 -7.59
N GLU A 178 -9.61 20.16 -7.28
CA GLU A 178 -10.05 21.53 -7.50
C GLU A 178 -9.72 22.06 -8.90
N HIS A 179 -8.69 21.53 -9.56
CA HIS A 179 -8.18 22.10 -10.80
C HIS A 179 -8.15 21.11 -11.98
N THR A 180 -8.20 19.81 -11.74
CA THR A 180 -8.18 18.81 -12.83
C THR A 180 -9.33 19.04 -13.80
N LYS A 181 -9.04 19.04 -15.11
CA LYS A 181 -10.01 19.17 -16.19
C LYS A 181 -10.24 17.89 -16.98
N TYR A 182 -9.26 17.00 -16.99
CA TYR A 182 -9.32 15.69 -17.62
C TYR A 182 -8.83 14.61 -16.65
N PHE A 183 -9.69 13.64 -16.34
CA PHE A 183 -9.40 12.63 -15.35
C PHE A 183 -9.58 11.23 -15.92
N LEU A 184 -8.53 10.39 -15.79
CA LEU A 184 -8.56 8.98 -16.18
C LEU A 184 -8.49 8.09 -14.94
N MET A 185 -9.34 7.06 -14.90
CA MET A 185 -9.34 6.10 -13.81
C MET A 185 -9.22 4.68 -14.35
N PHE A 186 -8.16 3.97 -13.93
CA PHE A 186 -7.78 2.66 -14.43
C PHE A 186 -8.09 1.56 -13.43
N GLY A 187 -8.88 0.58 -13.83
CA GLY A 187 -9.08 -0.65 -13.07
C GLY A 187 -9.73 -0.46 -11.69
N VAL A 188 -10.43 0.63 -11.47
CA VAL A 188 -11.19 0.87 -10.24
C VAL A 188 -12.67 0.58 -10.53
N ALA A 189 -13.14 -0.54 -10.05
CA ALA A 189 -14.48 -1.05 -10.28
C ALA A 189 -15.27 -1.13 -8.97
N GLU A 190 -15.21 -0.11 -8.16
CA GLU A 190 -15.96 -0.02 -6.91
C GLU A 190 -17.45 0.12 -7.23
N ASP A 191 -18.07 -1.02 -7.37
CA ASP A 191 -19.49 -1.15 -7.67
C ASP A 191 -20.36 -0.66 -6.53
N HIS A 192 -21.50 -0.12 -6.85
CA HIS A 192 -22.55 0.24 -5.90
C HIS A 192 -22.09 1.15 -4.78
N ASP A 193 -20.88 1.59 -4.85
CA ASP A 193 -20.12 1.81 -3.71
C ASP A 193 -19.63 3.15 -3.73
N SER A 194 -19.68 3.49 -2.80
CA SER A 194 -19.29 4.70 -2.27
C SER A 194 -18.01 4.50 -1.51
N ASN A 195 -16.95 4.39 -2.19
CA ASN A 195 -15.64 4.64 -1.65
C ASN A 195 -15.42 6.16 -1.56
N PRO A 196 -14.61 6.68 -0.64
CA PRO A 196 -14.40 8.11 -0.44
C PRO A 196 -13.96 8.90 -1.67
N ILE A 197 -13.34 8.27 -2.68
CA ILE A 197 -12.99 8.91 -3.96
C ILE A 197 -14.21 9.54 -4.66
N LYS A 198 -15.42 9.03 -4.38
CA LYS A 198 -16.65 9.53 -4.97
C LYS A 198 -16.94 10.99 -4.65
N THR A 199 -16.49 11.46 -3.49
CA THR A 199 -16.60 12.89 -3.12
C THR A 199 -15.74 13.76 -4.03
N GLY A 200 -14.50 13.34 -4.31
CA GLY A 200 -13.63 14.00 -5.27
C GLY A 200 -14.17 13.96 -6.70
N LEU A 201 -14.65 12.78 -7.15
CA LEU A 201 -15.30 12.66 -8.47
C LEU A 201 -16.51 13.56 -8.60
N GLY A 202 -17.31 13.70 -7.54
CA GLY A 202 -18.44 14.64 -7.51
C GLY A 202 -17.99 16.07 -7.75
N LYS A 203 -16.88 16.53 -7.16
CA LYS A 203 -16.32 17.85 -7.40
C LYS A 203 -15.88 18.01 -8.87
N LEU A 204 -15.17 17.05 -9.44
CA LEU A 204 -14.76 17.09 -10.85
C LEU A 204 -15.96 17.23 -11.78
N LYS A 205 -16.98 16.40 -11.58
CA LYS A 205 -18.20 16.41 -12.40
C LYS A 205 -18.95 17.75 -12.29
N THR A 206 -19.08 18.29 -11.08
CA THR A 206 -19.75 19.59 -10.86
C THR A 206 -19.06 20.73 -11.59
N ARG A 207 -17.73 20.67 -11.77
CA ARG A 207 -16.96 21.66 -12.50
C ARG A 207 -16.89 21.39 -14.01
N GLY A 208 -17.48 20.29 -14.50
CA GLY A 208 -17.46 19.91 -15.91
C GLY A 208 -16.14 19.30 -16.38
N ALA A 209 -15.31 18.78 -15.47
CA ALA A 209 -14.15 18.02 -15.86
C ALA A 209 -14.56 16.72 -16.58
N LYS A 210 -13.85 16.36 -17.65
CA LYS A 210 -14.09 15.09 -18.34
C LYS A 210 -13.54 13.93 -17.52
N PHE A 211 -14.37 12.94 -17.27
CA PHE A 211 -14.01 11.73 -16.57
C PHE A 211 -14.10 10.51 -17.50
N VAL A 212 -12.96 9.82 -17.71
CA VAL A 212 -12.84 8.61 -18.50
C VAL A 212 -12.56 7.43 -17.56
N SER A 213 -13.42 6.42 -17.57
CA SER A 213 -13.25 5.17 -16.83
C SER A 213 -12.72 4.07 -17.75
N ILE A 214 -11.52 3.59 -17.48
CA ILE A 214 -10.88 2.50 -18.21
C ILE A 214 -11.00 1.23 -17.35
N ASN A 215 -11.84 0.29 -17.76
CA ASN A 215 -12.15 -0.88 -16.96
C ASN A 215 -12.66 -2.03 -17.82
N PRO A 216 -12.29 -3.29 -17.55
CA PRO A 216 -12.83 -4.45 -18.25
C PRO A 216 -14.35 -4.58 -18.17
N VAL A 217 -14.96 -4.10 -17.09
CA VAL A 217 -16.40 -4.22 -16.82
C VAL A 217 -17.00 -2.84 -16.65
N LYS A 218 -18.15 -2.62 -17.28
CA LYS A 218 -18.92 -1.38 -17.14
C LYS A 218 -19.73 -1.41 -15.86
N THR A 219 -19.15 -0.95 -14.76
CA THR A 219 -19.72 -0.98 -13.42
C THR A 219 -19.64 0.39 -12.74
N GLY A 220 -20.24 0.52 -11.59
CA GLY A 220 -20.12 1.63 -10.63
C GLY A 220 -19.67 2.98 -11.20
N TYR A 221 -18.41 3.26 -11.15
CA TYR A 221 -17.87 4.54 -11.67
C TYR A 221 -18.02 4.73 -13.16
N SER A 222 -18.11 3.67 -13.95
CA SER A 222 -18.38 3.76 -15.37
C SER A 222 -19.78 4.34 -15.67
N ALA A 223 -20.72 4.22 -14.72
CA ALA A 223 -22.06 4.78 -14.86
C ALA A 223 -22.09 6.31 -14.73
N ILE A 224 -21.13 6.89 -14.00
CA ILE A 224 -21.02 8.36 -13.81
C ILE A 224 -19.91 8.97 -14.65
N ALA A 225 -19.08 8.16 -15.31
CA ALA A 225 -18.07 8.62 -16.24
C ALA A 225 -18.71 9.24 -17.49
N ASP A 226 -18.03 10.20 -18.09
CA ASP A 226 -18.42 10.74 -19.40
C ASP A 226 -18.16 9.74 -20.51
N GLU A 227 -17.17 8.86 -20.28
CA GLU A 227 -16.81 7.80 -21.22
C GLU A 227 -16.32 6.57 -20.46
N TRP A 228 -16.78 5.40 -20.89
CA TRP A 228 -16.24 4.12 -20.47
C TRP A 228 -15.46 3.49 -21.62
N VAL A 229 -14.22 3.11 -21.35
CA VAL A 229 -13.33 2.41 -22.29
C VAL A 229 -13.14 0.98 -21.80
N GLY A 230 -13.76 0.03 -22.50
CA GLY A 230 -13.63 -1.40 -22.21
C GLY A 230 -12.27 -1.92 -22.63
N ILE A 231 -11.53 -2.51 -21.70
CA ILE A 231 -10.17 -2.99 -21.93
C ILE A 231 -10.07 -4.48 -21.58
N LYS A 232 -9.27 -5.24 -22.33
CA LYS A 232 -8.93 -6.62 -21.94
C LYS A 232 -8.05 -6.61 -20.68
N PRO A 233 -8.35 -7.42 -19.64
CA PRO A 233 -7.56 -7.47 -18.43
C PRO A 233 -6.07 -7.69 -18.70
N GLY A 234 -5.20 -6.97 -17.97
CA GLY A 234 -3.74 -7.09 -18.05
C GLY A 234 -3.09 -6.36 -19.23
N THR A 235 -3.85 -5.62 -20.04
CA THR A 235 -3.31 -4.87 -21.20
C THR A 235 -3.24 -3.36 -21.00
N ASP A 236 -3.56 -2.89 -19.80
CA ASP A 236 -3.54 -1.46 -19.46
C ASP A 236 -2.19 -0.80 -19.74
N GLY A 237 -1.10 -1.49 -19.45
CA GLY A 237 0.25 -0.99 -19.71
C GLY A 237 0.49 -0.67 -21.19
N LEU A 238 0.06 -1.55 -22.09
CA LEU A 238 0.19 -1.33 -23.53
C LEU A 238 -0.72 -0.20 -24.01
N PHE A 239 -1.95 -0.10 -23.50
CA PHE A 239 -2.84 1.02 -23.81
C PHE A 239 -2.23 2.36 -23.40
N ILE A 240 -1.66 2.43 -22.19
CA ILE A 240 -0.98 3.65 -21.69
C ILE A 240 0.23 3.99 -22.57
N LEU A 241 1.03 2.99 -22.93
CA LEU A 241 2.20 3.20 -23.80
C LEU A 241 1.83 3.59 -25.24
N ALA A 242 0.68 3.16 -25.73
CA ALA A 242 0.16 3.62 -27.02
C ALA A 242 -0.27 5.11 -26.97
N ILE A 243 -0.78 5.58 -25.83
CA ILE A 243 -0.99 7.01 -25.60
C ILE A 243 0.36 7.74 -25.57
N VAL A 244 1.35 7.21 -24.87
CA VAL A 244 2.73 7.75 -24.84
C VAL A 244 3.31 7.84 -26.26
N HIS A 245 3.16 6.78 -27.07
CA HIS A 245 3.58 6.77 -28.48
C HIS A 245 3.00 7.97 -29.26
N GLN A 246 1.68 8.20 -29.10
CA GLN A 246 1.03 9.31 -29.81
C GLN A 246 1.48 10.69 -29.33
N LEU A 247 1.66 10.88 -28.02
CA LEU A 247 2.16 12.13 -27.45
C LEU A 247 3.59 12.44 -27.89
N LEU A 248 4.47 11.43 -27.93
CA LEU A 248 5.83 11.56 -28.47
C LEU A 248 5.79 11.91 -29.96
N LYS A 249 4.98 11.20 -30.75
CA LYS A 249 4.84 11.41 -32.21
C LYS A 249 4.29 12.79 -32.57
N SER A 250 3.38 13.33 -31.75
CA SER A 250 2.80 14.66 -31.92
C SER A 250 3.61 15.77 -31.22
N ASN A 251 4.73 15.43 -30.57
CA ASN A 251 5.54 16.34 -29.76
C ASN A 251 4.74 17.08 -28.66
N GLN A 252 3.72 16.42 -28.11
CA GLN A 252 2.91 16.92 -26.99
C GLN A 252 3.47 16.43 -25.66
N ILE A 253 4.65 16.90 -25.30
CA ILE A 253 5.40 16.57 -24.09
C ILE A 253 6.00 17.85 -23.48
N ASP A 254 6.17 17.87 -22.15
CA ASP A 254 6.74 19.01 -21.44
C ASP A 254 8.26 18.90 -21.36
N LEU A 255 8.94 19.41 -22.39
CA LEU A 255 10.41 19.36 -22.47
C LEU A 255 11.09 20.14 -21.34
N ASP A 256 10.52 21.26 -20.93
CA ASP A 256 11.06 22.08 -19.83
C ASP A 256 11.00 21.31 -18.50
N TYR A 257 9.87 20.65 -18.25
CA TYR A 257 9.71 19.80 -17.09
C TYR A 257 10.70 18.63 -17.10
N LEU A 258 10.80 17.93 -18.23
CA LEU A 258 11.72 16.80 -18.39
C LEU A 258 13.17 17.18 -18.12
N VAL A 259 13.61 18.31 -18.67
CA VAL A 259 15.00 18.78 -18.50
C VAL A 259 15.28 19.22 -17.06
N ARG A 260 14.32 19.85 -16.38
CA ARG A 260 14.53 20.47 -15.06
C ARG A 260 14.32 19.53 -13.90
N TYR A 261 13.39 18.57 -14.01
CA TYR A 261 12.90 17.82 -12.87
C TYR A 261 13.09 16.31 -12.99
N THR A 262 13.71 15.84 -14.09
CA THR A 262 13.93 14.43 -14.33
C THR A 262 15.37 14.11 -14.73
N ASN A 263 15.70 12.83 -14.82
CA ASN A 263 16.96 12.35 -15.36
C ASN A 263 16.96 12.24 -16.92
N ALA A 264 15.99 12.85 -17.60
CA ALA A 264 15.89 12.83 -19.06
C ALA A 264 17.18 13.23 -19.79
N PRO A 265 17.95 14.24 -19.33
CA PRO A 265 19.20 14.65 -19.97
C PRO A 265 20.43 13.84 -19.53
N TRP A 266 20.30 12.91 -18.58
CA TRP A 266 21.46 12.16 -18.09
C TRP A 266 21.96 11.19 -19.16
N LEU A 267 23.29 11.14 -19.34
CA LEU A 267 23.93 10.33 -20.35
C LEU A 267 23.98 8.86 -19.93
N VAL A 268 23.56 7.98 -20.81
CA VAL A 268 23.59 6.51 -20.65
C VAL A 268 24.65 5.94 -21.58
N ILE A 269 25.56 5.16 -21.06
CA ILE A 269 26.67 4.54 -21.80
C ILE A 269 26.13 3.52 -22.79
N GLN A 270 26.55 3.64 -24.06
CA GLN A 270 26.13 2.80 -25.19
C GLN A 270 27.32 2.00 -25.77
N ASP A 271 28.16 1.47 -24.89
CA ASP A 271 29.27 0.62 -25.28
C ASP A 271 28.98 -0.84 -24.89
N GLU A 272 28.53 -1.66 -25.84
CA GLU A 272 28.13 -3.04 -25.60
C GLU A 272 29.25 -3.94 -25.07
N GLY A 273 30.50 -3.53 -25.20
CA GLY A 273 31.67 -4.24 -24.66
C GLY A 273 32.04 -3.86 -23.23
N SER A 274 31.38 -2.87 -22.66
CA SER A 274 31.64 -2.34 -21.32
C SER A 274 30.73 -2.97 -20.27
N GLU A 275 31.27 -3.22 -19.08
CA GLU A 275 30.46 -3.61 -17.90
C GLU A 275 29.44 -2.53 -17.50
N ASP A 276 29.73 -1.28 -17.88
CA ASP A 276 28.87 -0.12 -17.61
C ASP A 276 27.81 0.12 -18.71
N HIS A 277 27.67 -0.74 -19.70
CA HIS A 277 26.67 -0.58 -20.74
C HIS A 277 25.26 -0.46 -20.16
N GLY A 278 24.54 0.58 -20.55
CA GLY A 278 23.20 0.88 -20.04
C GLY A 278 23.16 1.59 -18.68
N LEU A 279 24.30 1.85 -18.06
CA LEU A 279 24.38 2.63 -16.83
C LEU A 279 24.56 4.14 -17.13
N PHE A 280 24.22 4.98 -16.15
CA PHE A 280 24.49 6.40 -16.26
C PHE A 280 25.98 6.71 -16.20
N ALA A 281 26.44 7.52 -17.16
CA ALA A 281 27.81 8.06 -17.12
C ALA A 281 27.97 9.00 -15.92
N ARG A 282 29.07 8.83 -15.20
CA ARG A 282 29.41 9.59 -13.99
C ARG A 282 30.82 10.16 -14.11
N ASP A 283 31.06 11.26 -13.42
CA ASP A 283 32.41 11.81 -13.26
C ASP A 283 33.16 11.13 -12.10
N GLY A 284 34.35 11.63 -11.81
CA GLY A 284 35.25 11.04 -10.83
C GLY A 284 34.76 11.12 -9.37
N ASP A 285 33.78 11.96 -9.06
CA ASP A 285 33.15 12.07 -7.75
C ASP A 285 31.79 11.32 -7.68
N GLY A 286 31.41 10.65 -8.77
CA GLY A 286 30.18 9.88 -8.87
C GLY A 286 28.95 10.69 -9.31
N SER A 287 29.09 11.96 -9.64
CA SER A 287 27.99 12.79 -10.13
C SER A 287 27.56 12.36 -11.54
N PRO A 288 26.25 12.27 -11.84
CA PRO A 288 25.78 11.94 -13.19
C PRO A 288 26.14 13.05 -14.19
N LEU A 289 26.42 12.65 -15.42
CA LEU A 289 26.82 13.55 -16.49
C LEU A 289 25.68 13.83 -17.48
N CYS A 290 25.68 15.03 -18.04
CA CYS A 290 24.89 15.42 -19.20
C CYS A 290 25.76 16.15 -20.24
N TRP A 291 25.23 16.38 -21.43
CA TRP A 291 25.86 17.22 -22.44
C TRP A 291 25.28 18.63 -22.39
N ASN A 292 26.11 19.61 -22.06
CA ASN A 292 25.72 21.03 -22.06
C ASN A 292 25.83 21.62 -23.47
N LYS A 293 24.72 21.95 -24.08
CA LYS A 293 24.64 22.54 -25.43
C LYS A 293 25.28 23.93 -25.51
N ALA A 294 25.26 24.70 -24.42
CA ALA A 294 25.81 26.05 -24.41
C ALA A 294 27.34 26.08 -24.51
N THR A 295 28.01 25.10 -23.89
CA THR A 295 29.47 24.98 -23.89
C THR A 295 29.99 23.89 -24.83
N ASN A 296 29.08 23.12 -25.41
CA ASN A 296 29.37 21.96 -26.23
C ASN A 296 30.34 20.96 -25.55
N SER A 297 30.07 20.64 -24.28
CA SER A 297 30.93 19.81 -23.44
C SER A 297 30.12 19.04 -22.39
N LEU A 298 30.76 18.03 -21.77
CA LEU A 298 30.23 17.33 -20.62
C LEU A 298 30.11 18.30 -19.43
N ALA A 299 29.04 18.11 -18.64
CA ALA A 299 28.81 18.83 -17.39
C ALA A 299 28.11 17.92 -16.37
N PRO A 300 28.27 18.19 -15.06
CA PRO A 300 27.47 17.53 -14.05
C PRO A 300 25.96 17.79 -14.30
N ALA A 301 25.16 16.75 -14.34
CA ALA A 301 23.74 16.84 -14.72
C ALA A 301 22.88 17.63 -13.71
N LEU A 302 23.36 17.78 -12.48
CA LEU A 302 22.69 18.54 -11.42
C LEU A 302 23.16 20.00 -11.33
N ALA A 303 24.04 20.46 -12.23
CA ALA A 303 24.43 21.87 -12.29
C ALA A 303 23.22 22.75 -12.73
N THR A 304 23.14 23.96 -12.14
CA THR A 304 21.96 24.83 -12.33
C THR A 304 22.06 25.73 -13.56
N ASP A 305 23.28 26.00 -14.04
CA ASP A 305 23.55 26.96 -15.12
C ASP A 305 23.89 26.27 -16.45
N ILE A 306 23.20 25.21 -16.76
CA ILE A 306 23.44 24.39 -17.95
C ILE A 306 22.22 24.37 -18.88
N SER A 307 22.47 24.11 -20.15
CA SER A 307 21.46 23.84 -21.17
C SER A 307 21.62 22.41 -21.66
N PRO A 308 21.07 21.44 -20.96
CA PRO A 308 21.36 20.05 -21.27
C PRO A 308 20.67 19.57 -22.54
N ALA A 309 21.32 18.67 -23.26
CA ALA A 309 20.75 17.97 -24.40
C ALA A 309 19.87 16.82 -23.91
N ILE A 310 18.77 16.56 -24.62
CA ILE A 310 17.88 15.39 -24.40
C ILE A 310 17.92 14.40 -25.56
N ALA A 311 18.65 14.70 -26.61
CA ALA A 311 18.92 13.84 -27.75
C ALA A 311 20.30 14.15 -28.33
N GLY A 312 20.88 13.18 -28.99
CA GLY A 312 22.22 13.22 -29.57
C GLY A 312 23.11 12.08 -29.08
N SER A 313 24.22 11.90 -29.74
CA SER A 313 25.25 10.92 -29.34
C SER A 313 26.52 11.68 -28.99
N PHE A 314 27.08 11.42 -27.83
CA PHE A 314 28.17 12.19 -27.25
C PHE A 314 29.31 11.26 -26.84
N THR A 315 30.55 11.77 -26.93
CA THR A 315 31.74 11.03 -26.51
C THR A 315 32.11 11.44 -25.09
N LEU A 316 32.27 10.48 -24.20
CA LEU A 316 32.76 10.67 -22.84
C LEU A 316 34.28 10.94 -22.84
N SER A 317 34.80 11.40 -21.72
CA SER A 317 36.23 11.70 -21.55
C SER A 317 37.16 10.50 -21.77
N ASP A 318 36.66 9.29 -21.59
CA ASP A 318 37.35 8.02 -21.79
C ASP A 318 37.14 7.41 -23.19
N GLY A 319 36.47 8.14 -24.08
CA GLY A 319 36.23 7.74 -25.46
C GLY A 319 34.98 6.90 -25.71
N ARG A 320 34.26 6.48 -24.67
CA ARG A 320 32.99 5.74 -24.81
C ARG A 320 31.88 6.62 -25.34
N THR A 321 30.91 6.02 -26.01
CA THR A 321 29.72 6.70 -26.51
C THR A 321 28.60 6.70 -25.47
N ALA A 322 27.89 7.81 -25.32
CA ALA A 322 26.71 7.90 -24.46
C ALA A 322 25.61 8.77 -25.10
N VAL A 323 24.36 8.45 -24.76
CA VAL A 323 23.16 9.17 -25.24
C VAL A 323 22.28 9.58 -24.06
N PRO A 324 21.50 10.67 -24.16
CA PRO A 324 20.54 11.03 -23.12
C PRO A 324 19.49 9.93 -22.90
N SER A 325 19.12 9.69 -21.63
CA SER A 325 18.14 8.66 -21.28
C SER A 325 16.77 8.88 -21.92
N PHE A 326 16.37 10.13 -22.12
CA PHE A 326 15.13 10.45 -22.83
C PHE A 326 15.13 9.96 -24.28
N GLN A 327 16.26 10.04 -24.98
CA GLN A 327 16.35 9.53 -26.34
C GLN A 327 16.06 8.03 -26.39
N LEU A 328 16.65 7.24 -25.50
CA LEU A 328 16.41 5.80 -25.42
C LEU A 328 14.93 5.48 -25.10
N LEU A 329 14.32 6.26 -24.22
CA LEU A 329 12.89 6.15 -23.92
C LEU A 329 12.05 6.44 -25.16
N ALA A 330 12.35 7.55 -25.85
CA ALA A 330 11.59 7.96 -27.03
C ALA A 330 11.77 6.97 -28.21
N GLU A 331 12.98 6.51 -28.48
CA GLU A 331 13.26 5.48 -29.50
C GLU A 331 12.48 4.19 -29.22
N ARG A 332 12.46 3.73 -27.96
CA ARG A 332 11.72 2.55 -27.57
C ARG A 332 10.23 2.71 -27.78
N TYR A 333 9.62 3.79 -27.28
CA TYR A 333 8.16 3.93 -27.32
C TYR A 333 7.61 4.53 -28.62
N LEU A 334 8.46 5.00 -29.52
CA LEU A 334 8.09 5.33 -30.89
C LEU A 334 8.10 4.10 -31.82
N SER A 335 8.56 2.93 -31.36
CA SER A 335 8.49 1.71 -32.16
C SER A 335 7.04 1.30 -32.47
N GLU A 336 6.83 0.56 -33.54
CA GLU A 336 5.50 0.07 -33.95
C GLU A 336 4.88 -0.90 -32.92
N ASP A 337 5.66 -1.49 -32.04
CA ASP A 337 5.18 -2.36 -30.98
C ASP A 337 4.23 -1.63 -30.02
N TYR A 338 4.38 -0.32 -29.90
CA TYR A 338 3.56 0.56 -29.06
C TYR A 338 2.59 1.43 -29.85
N SER A 339 2.45 1.23 -31.16
CA SER A 339 1.51 1.99 -31.96
C SER A 339 0.06 1.71 -31.53
N PRO A 340 -0.88 2.66 -31.69
CA PRO A 340 -2.29 2.42 -31.43
C PRO A 340 -2.86 1.23 -32.20
N GLU A 341 -2.38 0.98 -33.42
CA GLU A 341 -2.78 -0.14 -34.26
C GLU A 341 -2.33 -1.50 -33.70
N THR A 342 -1.17 -1.55 -33.08
CA THR A 342 -0.69 -2.74 -32.37
C THR A 342 -1.45 -2.93 -31.05
N ALA A 343 -1.66 -1.85 -30.31
CA ALA A 343 -2.41 -1.87 -29.07
C ALA A 343 -3.87 -2.31 -29.26
N GLU A 344 -4.55 -1.87 -30.32
CA GLU A 344 -5.92 -2.29 -30.66
C GLU A 344 -6.06 -3.81 -30.68
N LYS A 345 -5.14 -4.50 -31.31
CA LYS A 345 -5.20 -5.97 -31.46
C LYS A 345 -5.13 -6.69 -30.11
N GLN A 346 -4.41 -6.13 -29.15
CA GLN A 346 -4.18 -6.74 -27.85
C GLN A 346 -5.17 -6.23 -26.78
N CYS A 347 -5.41 -4.93 -26.72
CA CYS A 347 -6.24 -4.30 -25.71
C CYS A 347 -7.75 -4.39 -26.00
N GLY A 348 -8.11 -4.53 -27.27
CA GLY A 348 -9.51 -4.51 -27.73
C GLY A 348 -10.12 -3.11 -27.76
N ILE A 349 -9.30 -2.07 -27.77
CA ILE A 349 -9.69 -0.67 -27.88
C ILE A 349 -9.30 -0.19 -29.28
N GLU A 350 -10.24 0.38 -30.02
CA GLU A 350 -9.98 0.89 -31.37
C GLU A 350 -8.84 1.92 -31.41
N ALA A 351 -7.95 1.79 -32.38
CA ALA A 351 -6.79 2.69 -32.54
C ALA A 351 -7.20 4.18 -32.61
N ASN A 352 -8.33 4.49 -33.25
CA ASN A 352 -8.86 5.84 -33.30
C ASN A 352 -9.28 6.37 -31.93
N THR A 353 -9.80 5.52 -31.04
CA THR A 353 -10.12 5.89 -29.65
C THR A 353 -8.83 6.21 -28.88
N ILE A 354 -7.78 5.39 -29.04
CA ILE A 354 -6.48 5.64 -28.41
C ILE A 354 -5.89 6.99 -28.87
N LYS A 355 -5.89 7.22 -30.19
CA LYS A 355 -5.40 8.49 -30.76
C LYS A 355 -6.19 9.71 -30.30
N ARG A 356 -7.52 9.59 -30.21
CA ARG A 356 -8.38 10.66 -29.70
C ARG A 356 -8.09 10.97 -28.24
N ILE A 357 -8.00 9.95 -27.38
CA ILE A 357 -7.69 10.13 -25.95
C ILE A 357 -6.32 10.79 -25.78
N ALA A 358 -5.31 10.36 -26.53
CA ALA A 358 -3.99 10.98 -26.53
C ALA A 358 -4.06 12.48 -26.94
N ALA A 359 -4.80 12.79 -28.01
CA ALA A 359 -4.99 14.16 -28.47
C ALA A 359 -5.73 15.03 -27.42
N GLU A 360 -6.75 14.48 -26.76
CA GLU A 360 -7.47 15.17 -25.69
C GLU A 360 -6.56 15.45 -24.48
N ILE A 361 -5.73 14.47 -24.08
CA ILE A 361 -4.73 14.65 -23.02
C ILE A 361 -3.75 15.77 -23.40
N GLY A 362 -3.19 15.71 -24.62
CA GLY A 362 -2.24 16.72 -25.09
C GLY A 362 -2.86 18.12 -25.14
N ARG A 363 -4.07 18.27 -25.68
CA ARG A 363 -4.80 19.54 -25.71
C ARG A 363 -5.01 20.08 -24.30
N VAL A 364 -5.55 19.27 -23.39
CA VAL A 364 -5.83 19.73 -22.02
C VAL A 364 -4.56 20.07 -21.26
N ALA A 365 -3.49 19.30 -21.44
CA ALA A 365 -2.22 19.55 -20.75
C ALA A 365 -1.52 20.83 -21.24
N PHE A 366 -1.62 21.17 -22.55
CA PHE A 366 -0.78 22.22 -23.15
C PHE A 366 -1.55 23.44 -23.67
N GLU A 367 -2.85 23.30 -23.96
CA GLU A 367 -3.69 24.39 -24.43
C GLU A 367 -4.64 24.91 -23.34
N ASP A 368 -5.19 24.02 -22.49
CA ASP A 368 -6.10 24.35 -21.38
C ASP A 368 -5.36 24.53 -20.04
N THR A 369 -4.10 24.96 -20.07
CA THR A 369 -3.25 25.12 -18.88
C THR A 369 -3.88 25.97 -17.78
N ILE A 370 -3.36 25.81 -16.56
CA ILE A 370 -3.73 26.63 -15.41
C ILE A 370 -2.56 27.52 -15.04
N GLU A 371 -2.81 28.79 -14.81
CA GLU A 371 -1.85 29.69 -14.20
C GLU A 371 -2.34 30.10 -12.82
N LEU A 372 -1.54 29.84 -11.81
CA LEU A 372 -1.79 30.29 -10.45
C LEU A 372 -0.78 31.40 -10.10
N ASP A 373 -1.27 32.50 -9.56
CA ASP A 373 -0.43 33.61 -9.06
C ASP A 373 0.20 33.20 -7.70
N VAL A 374 1.05 32.19 -7.75
CA VAL A 374 1.77 31.66 -6.58
C VAL A 374 3.25 31.74 -6.83
N THR A 375 3.95 32.56 -6.04
CA THR A 375 5.40 32.62 -6.05
C THR A 375 5.98 31.35 -5.37
N TRP A 376 6.96 30.75 -6.01
CA TRP A 376 7.62 29.54 -5.48
C TRP A 376 9.08 29.47 -5.89
N THR A 377 9.83 28.61 -5.23
CA THR A 377 11.24 28.39 -5.52
C THR A 377 11.44 26.92 -5.84
N ASP A 378 12.09 26.63 -6.97
CA ASP A 378 12.36 25.25 -7.37
C ASP A 378 13.59 24.67 -6.64
N TRP A 379 13.89 23.37 -6.90
CA TRP A 379 15.00 22.66 -6.27
C TRP A 379 16.37 23.28 -6.56
N ALA A 380 16.52 24.00 -7.66
CA ALA A 380 17.75 24.70 -8.06
C ALA A 380 17.85 26.12 -7.48
N GLY A 381 16.90 26.53 -6.62
CA GLY A 381 16.87 27.86 -6.02
C GLY A 381 16.33 28.96 -6.94
N ARG A 382 15.79 28.63 -8.13
CA ARG A 382 15.19 29.59 -9.05
C ARG A 382 13.82 30.02 -8.57
N LYS A 383 13.56 31.31 -8.56
CA LYS A 383 12.27 31.90 -8.18
C LYS A 383 11.35 31.99 -9.40
N HIS A 384 10.11 31.61 -9.17
CA HIS A 384 9.03 31.69 -10.15
C HIS A 384 7.89 32.52 -9.58
N ASP A 385 7.35 33.43 -10.39
CA ASP A 385 6.25 34.31 -9.97
C ASP A 385 4.89 33.66 -10.13
N LYS A 386 4.81 32.61 -10.95
CA LYS A 386 3.60 31.87 -11.24
C LYS A 386 3.87 30.38 -11.21
N MET A 387 2.83 29.61 -10.94
CA MET A 387 2.83 28.15 -11.05
C MET A 387 1.96 27.75 -12.25
N ILE A 388 2.56 27.02 -13.20
CA ILE A 388 1.87 26.55 -14.39
C ILE A 388 1.37 25.12 -14.13
N GLY A 389 0.06 24.92 -14.26
CA GLY A 389 -0.59 23.65 -14.08
C GLY A 389 -0.81 22.87 -15.36
N ARG A 390 -0.83 21.55 -15.23
CA ARG A 390 -1.17 20.59 -16.29
C ARG A 390 -2.41 19.81 -15.84
N PRO A 391 -3.64 20.26 -16.19
CA PRO A 391 -4.87 19.80 -15.55
C PRO A 391 -5.35 18.42 -16.04
N VAL A 392 -4.41 17.48 -16.15
CA VAL A 392 -4.65 16.07 -16.43
C VAL A 392 -4.20 15.24 -15.24
N ALA A 393 -5.13 14.56 -14.62
CA ALA A 393 -4.84 13.68 -13.50
C ALA A 393 -5.32 12.25 -13.77
N MET A 394 -4.73 11.30 -13.06
CA MET A 394 -5.01 9.88 -13.21
C MET A 394 -5.10 9.22 -11.86
N HIS A 395 -5.88 8.15 -11.79
CA HIS A 395 -5.90 7.29 -10.62
C HIS A 395 -5.96 5.83 -11.03
N ALA A 396 -5.22 5.04 -10.30
CA ALA A 396 -5.20 3.59 -10.43
C ALA A 396 -4.96 2.94 -9.07
N MET A 397 -5.33 1.69 -8.94
CA MET A 397 -5.11 0.90 -7.75
C MET A 397 -4.78 -0.55 -8.11
N ARG A 398 -5.19 -1.47 -7.27
CA ARG A 398 -4.92 -2.91 -7.40
C ARG A 398 -5.33 -3.50 -8.74
N GLY A 399 -6.34 -2.95 -9.40
CA GLY A 399 -6.82 -3.44 -10.70
C GLY A 399 -5.73 -3.55 -11.75
N ILE A 400 -4.75 -2.65 -11.74
CA ILE A 400 -3.61 -2.70 -12.67
C ILE A 400 -2.30 -3.18 -12.04
N SER A 401 -2.15 -3.06 -10.73
CA SER A 401 -0.91 -3.44 -10.04
C SER A 401 -0.82 -4.94 -9.72
N ALA A 402 -1.96 -5.61 -9.51
CA ALA A 402 -2.01 -7.01 -9.11
C ALA A 402 -1.93 -8.01 -10.27
N HIS A 403 -1.29 -7.64 -11.36
CA HIS A 403 -0.99 -8.48 -12.51
C HIS A 403 0.49 -8.86 -12.54
N SER A 404 0.85 -9.91 -13.29
CA SER A 404 2.24 -10.32 -13.50
C SER A 404 3.11 -9.22 -14.13
N ASN A 405 2.51 -8.32 -14.92
CA ASN A 405 3.14 -7.13 -15.51
C ASN A 405 2.83 -5.84 -14.74
N GLY A 406 2.28 -5.94 -13.53
CA GLY A 406 1.76 -4.80 -12.76
C GLY A 406 2.80 -3.73 -12.47
N PHE A 407 4.05 -4.10 -12.21
CA PHE A 407 5.15 -3.15 -12.04
C PHE A 407 5.31 -2.25 -13.29
N HIS A 408 5.41 -2.86 -14.46
CA HIS A 408 5.60 -2.11 -15.71
C HIS A 408 4.37 -1.31 -16.10
N THR A 409 3.17 -1.80 -15.80
CA THR A 409 1.92 -1.07 -16.03
C THR A 409 1.85 0.20 -15.16
N CYS A 410 2.14 0.10 -13.87
CA CYS A 410 2.21 1.25 -12.97
C CYS A 410 3.31 2.24 -13.40
N ARG A 411 4.48 1.72 -13.81
CA ARG A 411 5.56 2.53 -14.34
C ARG A 411 5.15 3.28 -15.62
N ALA A 412 4.45 2.63 -16.55
CA ALA A 412 3.94 3.27 -17.76
C ALA A 412 3.02 4.46 -17.44
N LEU A 413 2.17 4.32 -16.43
CA LEU A 413 1.29 5.39 -15.98
C LEU A 413 2.07 6.58 -15.41
N HIS A 414 3.10 6.32 -14.61
CA HIS A 414 4.01 7.37 -14.13
C HIS A 414 4.77 8.05 -15.27
N VAL A 415 5.26 7.29 -16.25
CA VAL A 415 5.94 7.84 -17.43
C VAL A 415 5.00 8.77 -18.21
N LEU A 416 3.74 8.38 -18.41
CA LEU A 416 2.76 9.24 -19.06
C LEU A 416 2.60 10.60 -18.32
N GLN A 417 2.48 10.55 -16.99
CA GLN A 417 2.36 11.74 -16.16
C GLN A 417 3.62 12.62 -16.18
N ILE A 418 4.81 12.00 -16.20
CA ILE A 418 6.09 12.70 -16.33
C ILE A 418 6.19 13.41 -17.68
N LEU A 419 5.84 12.74 -18.76
CA LEU A 419 5.94 13.31 -20.11
C LEU A 419 5.07 14.55 -20.30
N ILE A 420 3.90 14.58 -19.68
CA ILE A 420 3.02 15.76 -19.74
C ILE A 420 3.27 16.79 -18.62
N GLY A 421 4.24 16.54 -17.73
CA GLY A 421 4.59 17.46 -16.64
C GLY A 421 3.50 17.62 -15.57
N SER A 422 2.65 16.61 -15.34
CA SER A 422 1.52 16.72 -14.43
C SER A 422 1.82 16.31 -12.99
N ILE A 423 3.01 15.79 -12.69
CA ILE A 423 3.39 15.40 -11.33
C ILE A 423 3.77 16.65 -10.53
N ASP A 424 3.13 16.81 -9.37
CA ASP A 424 3.26 17.98 -8.49
C ASP A 424 2.99 19.34 -9.17
N ALA A 425 2.18 19.31 -10.24
CA ALA A 425 1.69 20.51 -10.92
C ALA A 425 0.18 20.70 -10.65
N PRO A 426 -0.31 21.97 -10.55
CA PRO A 426 -1.73 22.22 -10.37
C PRO A 426 -2.60 21.56 -11.44
N GLY A 427 -3.71 20.97 -11.01
CA GLY A 427 -4.60 20.20 -11.87
C GLY A 427 -4.14 18.79 -12.19
N GLY A 428 -2.91 18.43 -11.84
CA GLY A 428 -2.31 17.14 -12.08
C GLY A 428 -2.38 16.23 -10.88
N PHE A 429 -1.28 15.62 -10.57
CA PHE A 429 -1.13 14.56 -9.60
C PHE A 429 -0.17 14.97 -8.49
N ARG A 430 -0.62 14.95 -7.25
CA ARG A 430 0.22 15.21 -6.09
C ARG A 430 0.89 13.92 -5.64
N TYR A 431 2.21 13.89 -5.74
CA TYR A 431 3.02 12.72 -5.42
C TYR A 431 3.04 12.38 -3.93
N LYS A 432 3.29 13.37 -3.08
CA LYS A 432 3.28 13.19 -1.63
C LYS A 432 2.07 13.90 -1.03
N PRO A 433 1.33 13.23 -0.14
CA PRO A 433 0.31 13.92 0.63
C PRO A 433 0.96 15.06 1.44
N PRO A 434 0.26 16.16 1.72
CA PRO A 434 0.81 17.31 2.45
C PRO A 434 1.04 17.02 3.93
N PHE A 435 0.99 15.76 4.33
CA PHE A 435 1.11 15.36 5.72
C PHE A 435 2.56 15.23 6.11
N PRO A 436 2.94 15.82 7.25
CA PRO A 436 4.27 15.61 7.80
C PRO A 436 4.49 14.11 8.06
N LYS A 437 5.69 13.65 7.79
CA LYS A 437 6.09 12.30 8.18
C LYS A 437 6.14 12.21 9.70
N PRO A 438 5.79 11.06 10.29
CA PRO A 438 6.07 10.82 11.70
C PRO A 438 7.56 11.02 11.96
N ALA A 439 7.87 11.73 13.03
CA ALA A 439 9.23 11.82 13.52
C ALA A 439 9.42 10.76 14.63
N PRO A 440 10.60 10.19 14.81
CA PRO A 440 11.74 10.28 13.91
C PRO A 440 11.55 9.43 12.65
N PRO A 441 12.28 9.71 11.59
CA PRO A 441 12.27 8.85 10.42
C PRO A 441 12.71 7.43 10.83
N PRO A 442 12.13 6.39 10.23
CA PRO A 442 12.55 5.03 10.50
C PRO A 442 14.03 4.87 10.18
N LEU A 443 14.74 4.11 11.02
CA LEU A 443 16.13 3.74 10.76
C LEU A 443 16.19 2.97 9.43
N LYS A 444 17.16 3.31 8.63
CA LYS A 444 17.44 2.68 7.33
C LYS A 444 18.77 1.92 7.37
N PRO A 445 18.87 0.80 6.67
CA PRO A 445 17.81 -0.16 6.40
C PRO A 445 17.42 -0.86 7.70
N ALA A 446 16.15 -1.29 7.77
CA ALA A 446 15.69 -2.00 8.96
C ALA A 446 16.35 -3.38 9.05
N GLY A 447 16.76 -3.72 10.26
CA GLY A 447 17.05 -5.06 10.73
C GLY A 447 17.82 -5.99 9.82
N LYS A 448 19.13 -5.82 9.74
CA LYS A 448 19.97 -6.82 9.07
C LYS A 448 20.02 -8.12 9.89
N VAL A 449 20.07 -9.25 9.18
CA VAL A 449 20.12 -10.60 9.78
C VAL A 449 21.33 -10.80 10.69
N ASP A 450 22.44 -10.18 10.37
CA ASP A 450 23.68 -10.20 11.14
C ASP A 450 23.60 -9.44 12.48
N GLN A 451 22.56 -8.65 12.69
CA GLN A 451 22.30 -7.91 13.93
C GLN A 451 21.38 -8.66 14.90
N VAL A 452 20.89 -9.84 14.52
CA VAL A 452 20.01 -10.64 15.37
C VAL A 452 20.81 -11.30 16.49
N SER A 453 20.34 -11.16 17.73
CA SER A 453 20.91 -11.80 18.89
C SER A 453 19.81 -12.36 19.80
N PRO A 454 20.07 -13.49 20.49
CA PRO A 454 19.14 -14.04 21.46
C PRO A 454 18.70 -13.00 22.49
N ASN A 455 17.43 -13.02 22.82
CA ASN A 455 16.80 -12.17 23.84
C ASN A 455 16.99 -10.65 23.65
N THR A 456 17.37 -10.23 22.45
CA THR A 456 17.67 -8.82 22.15
C THR A 456 16.71 -8.27 21.11
N PRO A 457 16.05 -7.12 21.37
CA PRO A 457 15.27 -6.43 20.37
C PRO A 457 16.08 -6.04 19.14
N MET A 458 15.45 -6.03 17.97
CA MET A 458 16.07 -5.50 16.75
C MET A 458 16.25 -3.97 16.86
N PRO A 459 17.35 -3.41 16.38
CA PRO A 459 17.57 -1.96 16.37
C PRO A 459 16.72 -1.31 15.25
N GLY A 460 15.44 -1.12 15.50
CA GLY A 460 14.53 -0.50 14.55
C GLY A 460 13.40 -1.44 14.10
N PRO A 461 12.55 -1.02 13.16
CA PRO A 461 11.50 -1.89 12.63
C PRO A 461 12.11 -3.12 11.96
N PRO A 462 11.49 -4.30 12.08
CA PRO A 462 12.07 -5.56 11.61
C PRO A 462 12.31 -5.59 10.11
N LEU A 463 11.51 -4.87 9.35
CA LEU A 463 11.70 -4.70 7.92
C LEU A 463 11.21 -3.32 7.51
N GLY A 464 12.12 -2.47 7.05
CA GLY A 464 11.79 -1.19 6.47
C GLY A 464 11.44 -1.35 5.00
N PHE A 465 10.39 -0.68 4.59
CA PHE A 465 10.21 -0.40 3.19
C PHE A 465 11.34 0.57 2.76
N PRO A 466 12.01 0.33 1.64
CA PRO A 466 13.01 1.27 1.15
C PRO A 466 12.38 2.66 1.01
N THR A 467 13.07 3.67 1.49
CA THR A 467 12.52 5.02 1.53
C THR A 467 12.99 5.89 0.38
N GLY A 468 14.01 5.44 -0.35
CA GLY A 468 14.54 6.08 -1.54
C GLY A 468 15.18 5.07 -2.49
N PRO A 469 15.39 5.45 -3.76
CA PRO A 469 16.03 4.58 -4.75
C PRO A 469 17.41 4.10 -4.36
N GLU A 470 18.15 4.92 -3.63
CA GLU A 470 19.50 4.60 -3.14
C GLU A 470 19.54 3.37 -2.23
N ASP A 471 18.45 3.07 -1.54
CA ASP A 471 18.34 1.88 -0.70
C ASP A 471 18.26 0.57 -1.52
N LEU A 472 18.02 0.68 -2.81
CA LEU A 472 17.81 -0.43 -3.74
C LEU A 472 18.86 -0.52 -4.83
N LEU A 473 19.74 0.48 -4.95
CA LEU A 473 20.65 0.57 -6.09
C LEU A 473 21.89 -0.29 -5.94
N VAL A 474 22.38 -0.47 -4.70
CA VAL A 474 23.66 -1.11 -4.43
C VAL A 474 23.53 -2.13 -3.31
N GLU A 475 24.17 -3.26 -3.45
CA GLU A 475 24.33 -4.25 -2.39
C GLU A 475 25.51 -3.90 -1.47
N SER A 476 25.62 -4.59 -0.34
CA SER A 476 26.71 -4.34 0.62
C SER A 476 28.12 -4.56 0.05
N ASN A 477 28.25 -5.33 -1.01
CA ASN A 477 29.48 -5.57 -1.75
C ASN A 477 29.76 -4.53 -2.86
N GLY A 478 28.89 -3.50 -3.00
CA GLY A 478 29.01 -2.46 -4.01
C GLY A 478 28.46 -2.81 -5.39
N GLN A 479 27.89 -4.00 -5.57
CA GLN A 479 27.31 -4.39 -6.85
C GLN A 479 25.90 -3.80 -7.04
N PRO A 480 25.49 -3.47 -8.28
CA PRO A 480 24.15 -3.02 -8.56
C PRO A 480 23.10 -4.07 -8.13
N ARG A 481 22.07 -3.61 -7.44
CA ARG A 481 20.97 -4.45 -7.00
C ARG A 481 19.90 -4.55 -8.11
N ARG A 482 19.43 -5.73 -8.36
CA ARG A 482 18.34 -5.94 -9.31
C ARG A 482 17.00 -5.61 -8.66
N ILE A 483 16.06 -5.06 -9.45
CA ILE A 483 14.73 -4.68 -8.97
C ILE A 483 13.91 -5.89 -8.50
N ASP A 484 14.08 -7.04 -9.12
CA ASP A 484 13.44 -8.29 -8.74
C ASP A 484 13.94 -8.85 -7.40
N LYS A 485 15.10 -8.36 -6.93
CA LYS A 485 15.68 -8.64 -5.63
C LYS A 485 15.48 -7.53 -4.61
N ALA A 486 15.01 -6.37 -5.03
CA ALA A 486 14.97 -5.17 -4.19
C ALA A 486 14.12 -5.32 -2.92
N PHE A 487 13.11 -6.15 -2.97
CA PHE A 487 12.24 -6.50 -1.85
C PHE A 487 12.36 -7.97 -1.48
N SER A 488 13.39 -8.65 -1.95
CA SER A 488 13.58 -10.06 -1.75
C SER A 488 14.49 -10.31 -0.57
N TRP A 489 14.53 -11.43 -0.16
CA TRP A 489 15.05 -12.22 0.87
C TRP A 489 16.54 -12.28 1.14
N GLU A 490 17.36 -11.44 0.63
CA GLU A 490 18.62 -11.13 1.31
C GLU A 490 18.37 -10.36 2.61
N ALA A 491 17.18 -9.74 2.69
CA ALA A 491 16.53 -9.53 3.96
C ALA A 491 15.51 -10.66 4.12
N PRO A 492 15.70 -11.57 5.04
CA PRO A 492 15.06 -12.87 5.03
C PRO A 492 13.55 -12.76 5.09
N LEU A 493 12.88 -13.61 4.36
CA LEU A 493 11.43 -13.75 4.39
C LEU A 493 10.69 -12.43 4.20
N SER A 494 11.30 -11.59 3.52
CA SER A 494 11.08 -10.22 3.14
C SER A 494 9.71 -9.63 3.29
N ALA A 495 9.69 -8.57 3.95
CA ALA A 495 8.64 -7.69 4.23
C ALA A 495 7.74 -7.36 3.06
N HIS A 496 7.85 -6.39 2.42
CA HIS A 496 6.77 -5.83 1.62
C HIS A 496 6.75 -6.25 0.14
N GLY A 497 7.75 -7.00 -0.32
CA GLY A 497 7.87 -7.27 -1.74
C GLY A 497 7.38 -8.64 -2.16
N VAL A 498 7.98 -9.67 -1.64
CA VAL A 498 7.80 -11.04 -2.11
C VAL A 498 7.20 -11.91 -1.00
N MET A 499 6.22 -11.39 -0.28
CA MET A 499 5.65 -12.07 0.90
C MET A 499 4.99 -13.41 0.57
N HIS A 500 4.62 -13.65 -0.69
CA HIS A 500 4.19 -14.97 -1.14
C HIS A 500 5.33 -16.01 -1.07
N MET A 501 6.58 -15.56 -0.93
CA MET A 501 7.73 -16.44 -0.72
C MET A 501 7.98 -16.81 0.74
N VAL A 502 7.34 -16.14 1.70
CA VAL A 502 7.55 -16.38 3.14
C VAL A 502 7.36 -17.85 3.47
N LEU A 503 6.22 -18.43 3.07
CA LEU A 503 5.93 -19.83 3.34
C LEU A 503 6.89 -20.77 2.59
N ASN A 504 7.18 -20.48 1.32
CA ASN A 504 8.11 -21.28 0.52
C ASN A 504 9.53 -21.28 1.13
N ASN A 505 10.00 -20.13 1.58
CA ASN A 505 11.31 -20.01 2.21
C ASN A 505 11.35 -20.72 3.57
N ALA A 506 10.28 -20.58 4.38
CA ALA A 506 10.14 -21.32 5.64
C ALA A 506 10.16 -22.84 5.41
N TRP A 507 9.43 -23.32 4.41
CA TRP A 507 9.38 -24.74 4.05
C TRP A 507 10.72 -25.28 3.55
N LYS A 508 11.47 -24.49 2.76
CA LYS A 508 12.80 -24.86 2.25
C LYS A 508 13.91 -24.71 3.28
N GLY A 509 13.69 -23.94 4.34
CA GLY A 509 14.73 -23.54 5.27
C GLY A 509 15.77 -22.59 4.64
N ASP A 510 15.35 -21.75 3.69
CA ASP A 510 16.18 -20.82 2.94
C ASP A 510 15.77 -19.36 3.24
N PRO A 511 16.65 -18.51 3.72
CA PRO A 511 18.11 -18.71 3.99
C PRO A 511 18.43 -19.47 5.28
N TYR A 512 17.44 -19.77 6.11
CA TYR A 512 17.57 -20.56 7.33
C TYR A 512 16.23 -21.19 7.75
N PRO A 513 16.23 -22.25 8.58
CA PRO A 513 14.99 -22.91 9.01
C PRO A 513 14.13 -21.99 9.86
N ILE A 514 12.83 -22.06 9.66
CA ILE A 514 11.80 -21.48 10.54
C ILE A 514 11.26 -22.57 11.46
N ASP A 515 11.24 -22.30 12.75
CA ASP A 515 10.63 -23.18 13.77
C ASP A 515 9.14 -22.86 13.95
N THR A 516 8.81 -21.57 14.03
CA THR A 516 7.44 -21.11 14.28
C THR A 516 6.99 -20.11 13.24
N LEU A 517 5.91 -20.42 12.53
CA LEU A 517 5.17 -19.51 11.69
C LEU A 517 3.97 -18.97 12.48
N PHE A 518 4.01 -17.70 12.84
CA PHE A 518 2.92 -17.02 13.51
C PHE A 518 2.16 -16.18 12.51
N MET A 519 0.89 -16.52 12.26
CA MET A 519 0.04 -15.85 11.30
C MET A 519 -1.12 -15.13 11.97
N TYR A 520 -1.43 -13.94 11.48
CA TYR A 520 -2.60 -13.16 11.89
C TYR A 520 -3.41 -12.71 10.69
N MET A 521 -4.69 -13.06 10.64
CA MET A 521 -5.63 -12.67 9.57
C MET A 521 -5.09 -12.95 8.15
N ALA A 522 -4.34 -14.02 7.98
CA ALA A 522 -3.71 -14.37 6.71
C ALA A 522 -4.20 -15.74 6.24
N ASN A 523 -5.28 -15.77 5.48
CA ASN A 523 -5.87 -17.01 4.96
C ASN A 523 -5.03 -17.59 3.81
N MET A 524 -3.82 -18.08 4.11
CA MET A 524 -2.87 -18.57 3.12
C MET A 524 -3.34 -19.86 2.42
N GLY A 525 -4.16 -20.65 3.08
CA GLY A 525 -4.78 -21.84 2.48
C GLY A 525 -5.81 -21.52 1.40
N TRP A 526 -6.11 -20.24 1.15
CA TRP A 526 -7.09 -19.83 0.15
C TRP A 526 -6.65 -18.64 -0.70
N ASN A 527 -6.48 -17.45 -0.12
CA ASN A 527 -6.35 -16.21 -0.89
C ASN A 527 -5.08 -15.39 -0.63
N SER A 528 -4.30 -15.75 0.36
CA SER A 528 -3.04 -15.05 0.68
C SER A 528 -1.82 -15.84 0.17
N SER A 529 -1.98 -16.53 -0.96
CA SER A 529 -0.94 -17.27 -1.65
C SER A 529 -1.12 -17.18 -3.16
N MET A 530 -0.06 -17.46 -3.91
CA MET A 530 -0.08 -17.47 -5.38
C MET A 530 -0.44 -18.85 -5.94
N ASN A 531 -0.29 -19.91 -5.14
CA ASN A 531 -0.53 -21.30 -5.53
C ASN A 531 -1.05 -22.08 -4.32
N ILE A 532 -2.36 -22.27 -4.26
CA ILE A 532 -3.04 -22.92 -3.13
C ILE A 532 -2.58 -24.38 -2.91
N PRO A 533 -2.52 -25.25 -3.93
CA PRO A 533 -2.07 -26.63 -3.75
C PRO A 533 -0.67 -26.74 -3.15
N ASP A 534 0.28 -25.98 -3.66
CA ASP A 534 1.64 -25.97 -3.13
C ASP A 534 1.70 -25.33 -1.74
N THR A 535 0.89 -24.31 -1.47
CA THR A 535 0.80 -23.70 -0.14
C THR A 535 0.34 -24.71 0.90
N ILE A 536 -0.70 -25.49 0.60
CA ILE A 536 -1.18 -26.57 1.48
C ILE A 536 -0.09 -27.62 1.69
N LYS A 537 0.57 -28.04 0.60
CA LYS A 537 1.70 -28.97 0.67
C LYS A 537 2.80 -28.48 1.60
N MET A 538 3.22 -27.20 1.46
CA MET A 538 4.26 -26.61 2.30
C MET A 538 3.90 -26.60 3.78
N MET A 539 2.63 -26.40 4.13
CA MET A 539 2.15 -26.44 5.52
C MET A 539 2.05 -27.85 6.09
N THR A 540 1.90 -28.87 5.24
CA THR A 540 1.68 -30.27 5.68
C THR A 540 2.89 -31.19 5.43
N ASP A 541 3.92 -30.72 4.74
CA ASP A 541 5.09 -31.53 4.39
C ASP A 541 5.94 -31.87 5.61
N LYS A 542 6.45 -33.09 5.61
CA LYS A 542 7.29 -33.63 6.70
C LYS A 542 8.70 -33.91 6.19
N ASP A 543 9.65 -33.79 7.09
CA ASP A 543 11.00 -34.23 6.85
C ASP A 543 11.05 -35.77 6.76
N GLU A 544 11.67 -36.29 5.72
CA GLU A 544 11.70 -37.74 5.45
C GLU A 544 12.52 -38.54 6.49
N VAL A 545 13.44 -37.87 7.19
CA VAL A 545 14.34 -38.50 8.15
C VAL A 545 13.74 -38.48 9.55
N THR A 546 13.22 -37.31 9.98
CA THR A 546 12.70 -37.15 11.35
C THR A 546 11.22 -37.46 11.47
N GLY A 547 10.46 -37.36 10.38
CA GLY A 547 9.00 -37.46 10.36
C GLY A 547 8.27 -36.24 10.90
N ASP A 548 9.00 -35.19 11.33
CA ASP A 548 8.43 -33.95 11.83
C ASP A 548 8.00 -33.03 10.68
N TYR A 549 7.07 -32.12 10.93
CA TYR A 549 6.73 -31.10 9.95
C TYR A 549 7.94 -30.18 9.67
N LYS A 550 8.18 -29.84 8.39
CA LYS A 550 9.28 -28.94 7.99
C LYS A 550 9.16 -27.56 8.60
N ILE A 551 7.95 -27.10 8.85
CA ILE A 551 7.68 -25.94 9.71
C ILE A 551 7.10 -26.49 11.01
N PRO A 552 7.87 -26.63 12.09
CA PRO A 552 7.46 -27.37 13.28
C PRO A 552 6.18 -26.87 13.92
N ASN A 553 6.00 -25.54 14.04
CA ASN A 553 4.86 -24.96 14.73
C ASN A 553 4.18 -23.89 13.86
N ILE A 554 2.86 -23.93 13.77
CA ILE A 554 2.03 -22.90 13.14
C ILE A 554 1.03 -22.39 14.16
N ILE A 555 1.18 -21.14 14.57
CA ILE A 555 0.21 -20.38 15.38
C ILE A 555 -0.61 -19.52 14.43
N TYR A 556 -1.94 -19.60 14.54
CA TYR A 556 -2.81 -18.78 13.71
C TYR A 556 -3.87 -18.06 14.56
N SER A 557 -3.98 -16.75 14.37
CA SER A 557 -5.03 -15.96 14.99
C SER A 557 -5.95 -15.38 13.93
N ASP A 558 -7.24 -15.64 14.08
CA ASP A 558 -8.32 -15.14 13.24
C ASP A 558 -9.62 -15.12 14.04
N ALA A 559 -10.59 -14.34 13.59
CA ALA A 559 -11.94 -14.34 14.16
C ALA A 559 -12.82 -15.47 13.59
N PHE A 560 -12.41 -16.09 12.47
CA PHE A 560 -13.21 -17.04 11.70
C PHE A 560 -12.49 -18.35 11.48
N TYR A 561 -13.28 -19.43 11.38
CA TYR A 561 -12.82 -20.71 10.91
C TYR A 561 -12.63 -20.65 9.39
N SER A 562 -11.45 -20.21 8.97
CA SER A 562 -11.06 -20.07 7.57
C SER A 562 -10.36 -21.33 7.05
N GLU A 563 -10.08 -21.38 5.73
CA GLU A 563 -9.46 -22.53 5.08
C GLU A 563 -8.03 -22.83 5.58
N THR A 564 -7.40 -21.88 6.27
CA THR A 564 -6.07 -22.06 6.85
C THR A 564 -6.11 -22.75 8.22
N ILE A 565 -7.22 -22.65 8.95
CA ILE A 565 -7.37 -23.21 10.30
C ILE A 565 -6.96 -24.69 10.36
N PRO A 566 -7.41 -25.59 9.47
CA PRO A 566 -7.05 -27.02 9.54
C PRO A 566 -5.55 -27.31 9.49
N TYR A 567 -4.74 -26.35 9.03
CA TYR A 567 -3.29 -26.52 8.89
C TYR A 567 -2.47 -25.92 10.02
N ALA A 568 -3.09 -25.23 10.95
CA ALA A 568 -2.42 -24.68 12.12
C ALA A 568 -2.40 -25.66 13.31
N ASP A 569 -1.46 -25.45 14.22
CA ASP A 569 -1.30 -26.29 15.41
C ASP A 569 -1.95 -25.67 16.64
N LEU A 570 -1.97 -24.35 16.71
CA LEU A 570 -2.57 -23.58 17.80
C LEU A 570 -3.38 -22.42 17.20
N ILE A 571 -4.65 -22.33 17.58
CA ILE A 571 -5.56 -21.28 17.15
C ILE A 571 -5.87 -20.36 18.32
N LEU A 572 -5.62 -19.07 18.10
CA LEU A 572 -5.91 -17.98 19.05
C LEU A 572 -7.07 -17.15 18.49
N PRO A 573 -8.32 -17.37 18.93
CA PRO A 573 -9.49 -16.72 18.33
C PRO A 573 -9.54 -15.24 18.62
N ASP A 574 -9.62 -14.44 17.55
CA ASP A 574 -9.75 -12.99 17.60
C ASP A 574 -11.21 -12.54 17.71
N THR A 575 -11.40 -11.30 18.07
CA THR A 575 -12.69 -10.59 18.03
C THR A 575 -12.99 -10.06 16.63
N THR A 576 -14.24 -9.72 16.36
CA THR A 576 -14.55 -8.85 15.23
C THR A 576 -14.16 -7.40 15.54
N TYR A 577 -14.05 -6.59 14.50
CA TYR A 577 -13.68 -5.17 14.65
C TYR A 577 -14.71 -4.34 15.44
N LEU A 578 -15.94 -4.84 15.58
CA LEU A 578 -16.98 -4.19 16.39
C LEU A 578 -16.84 -4.44 17.89
N GLU A 579 -15.97 -5.35 18.28
CA GLU A 579 -15.79 -5.83 19.65
C GLU A 579 -14.48 -5.38 20.30
N ARG A 580 -13.64 -4.61 19.59
CA ARG A 580 -12.30 -4.25 20.06
C ARG A 580 -11.91 -2.80 19.82
N TRP A 581 -10.92 -2.33 20.55
CA TRP A 581 -10.22 -1.10 20.29
C TRP A 581 -9.14 -1.31 19.22
N ASP A 582 -9.00 -0.35 18.32
CA ASP A 582 -7.88 -0.25 17.38
C ASP A 582 -7.44 1.20 17.29
N CYS A 583 -6.14 1.41 17.12
CA CYS A 583 -5.60 2.69 16.67
C CYS A 583 -5.18 2.52 15.21
N ILE A 584 -5.82 3.24 14.32
CA ILE A 584 -5.68 3.07 12.88
C ILE A 584 -4.82 4.18 12.35
N SER A 585 -3.63 3.84 11.87
CA SER A 585 -2.79 4.77 11.14
C SER A 585 -3.38 5.10 9.77
N LEU A 586 -3.33 6.38 9.40
CA LEU A 586 -3.69 6.86 8.06
C LEU A 586 -2.56 6.69 7.04
N LEU A 587 -1.63 5.77 7.26
CA LEU A 587 -0.60 5.40 6.27
C LEU A 587 -1.20 5.12 4.90
N ASP A 588 -2.33 4.41 4.90
CA ASP A 588 -3.07 4.05 3.70
C ASP A 588 -4.32 4.92 3.59
N ARG A 589 -4.18 6.21 3.76
CA ARG A 589 -5.30 7.12 3.58
C ARG A 589 -5.93 6.86 2.22
N PRO A 590 -7.25 6.63 2.17
CA PRO A 590 -7.94 6.49 0.90
C PRO A 590 -7.87 7.82 0.14
N ILE A 591 -7.78 7.76 -1.17
CA ILE A 591 -7.93 8.93 -2.01
C ILE A 591 -9.35 9.48 -1.79
N CYS A 592 -9.41 10.69 -1.31
CA CYS A 592 -10.64 11.44 -1.05
C CYS A 592 -10.34 12.94 -1.09
N ASP A 593 -11.36 13.77 -0.94
CA ASP A 593 -11.19 15.23 -0.90
C ASP A 593 -10.88 15.79 0.50
N ALA A 594 -10.57 14.94 1.45
CA ALA A 594 -10.26 15.37 2.80
C ALA A 594 -8.78 15.79 2.92
N ASP A 595 -8.57 17.00 3.41
CA ASP A 595 -7.26 17.55 3.74
C ASP A 595 -7.01 17.43 5.24
N GLY A 596 -6.93 16.27 5.76
CA GLY A 596 -6.67 16.08 7.17
C GLY A 596 -5.70 14.96 7.44
N VAL A 597 -4.79 15.16 8.37
CA VAL A 597 -4.08 14.08 9.02
C VAL A 597 -4.86 13.74 10.26
N ALA A 598 -5.32 12.52 10.37
CA ALA A 598 -5.86 12.02 11.62
C ALA A 598 -5.59 10.53 11.71
N ASP A 599 -5.04 10.08 12.81
CA ASP A 599 -5.18 8.70 13.18
C ASP A 599 -6.60 8.50 13.73
N SER A 600 -7.22 7.39 13.37
CA SER A 600 -8.57 7.10 13.81
C SER A 600 -8.53 6.05 14.91
N ILE A 601 -9.34 6.27 15.96
CA ILE A 601 -9.61 5.26 16.96
C ILE A 601 -10.89 4.52 16.58
N ARG A 602 -10.80 3.21 16.55
CA ARG A 602 -11.98 2.35 16.53
C ARG A 602 -12.29 1.97 17.95
N GLN A 603 -13.46 2.36 18.43
CA GLN A 603 -13.96 1.90 19.71
C GLN A 603 -14.89 0.68 19.54
N PRO A 604 -14.91 -0.24 20.50
CA PRO A 604 -15.86 -1.34 20.49
C PRO A 604 -17.29 -0.80 20.61
N VAL A 605 -18.20 -1.40 19.89
CA VAL A 605 -19.63 -1.06 19.94
C VAL A 605 -20.43 -2.09 20.73
N VAL A 606 -19.95 -3.33 20.75
CA VAL A 606 -20.51 -4.43 21.54
C VAL A 606 -19.39 -5.19 22.25
N LYS A 607 -19.74 -5.96 23.27
CA LYS A 607 -18.81 -6.87 23.92
C LYS A 607 -18.83 -8.22 23.19
N PRO A 608 -17.71 -8.98 23.19
CA PRO A 608 -17.72 -10.37 22.73
C PRO A 608 -18.75 -11.21 23.49
N ASP A 609 -19.46 -12.06 22.75
CA ASP A 609 -20.43 -13.03 23.29
C ASP A 609 -19.86 -14.44 23.43
N ARG A 610 -18.54 -14.58 23.27
CA ARG A 610 -17.78 -15.84 23.25
C ARG A 610 -16.40 -15.66 23.87
N ASP A 611 -15.69 -16.78 24.10
CA ASP A 611 -14.37 -16.76 24.76
C ASP A 611 -13.24 -16.44 23.76
N VAL A 612 -13.26 -15.20 23.24
CA VAL A 612 -12.29 -14.67 22.30
C VAL A 612 -11.62 -13.43 22.86
N ARG A 613 -10.40 -13.12 22.41
CA ARG A 613 -9.65 -11.95 22.86
C ARG A 613 -9.16 -11.13 21.67
N PRO A 614 -9.15 -9.79 21.74
CA PRO A 614 -8.51 -8.97 20.73
C PRO A 614 -7.06 -9.39 20.51
N PHE A 615 -6.67 -9.56 19.26
CA PHE A 615 -5.30 -10.00 18.95
C PHE A 615 -4.23 -9.07 19.51
N GLN A 616 -4.52 -7.77 19.59
CA GLN A 616 -3.63 -6.78 20.18
C GLN A 616 -3.39 -7.07 21.67
N ASP A 617 -4.44 -7.46 22.42
CA ASP A 617 -4.31 -7.84 23.82
C ASP A 617 -3.48 -9.13 23.96
N VAL A 618 -3.70 -10.09 23.07
CA VAL A 618 -2.92 -11.34 23.02
C VAL A 618 -1.43 -11.05 22.78
N LEU A 619 -1.09 -10.14 21.85
CA LEU A 619 0.31 -9.77 21.60
C LEU A 619 0.94 -9.06 22.80
N ILE A 620 0.21 -8.17 23.46
CA ILE A 620 0.72 -7.47 24.65
C ILE A 620 0.97 -8.45 25.79
N GLU A 621 0.05 -9.39 26.01
CA GLU A 621 0.20 -10.43 27.02
C GLU A 621 1.35 -11.39 26.71
N LEU A 622 1.47 -11.87 25.48
CA LEU A 622 2.62 -12.67 25.02
C LEU A 622 3.93 -11.89 25.16
N GLY A 623 3.92 -10.60 24.83
CA GLY A 623 5.08 -9.74 25.01
C GLY A 623 5.54 -9.67 26.47
N ALA A 624 4.60 -9.57 27.40
CA ALA A 624 4.89 -9.55 28.83
C ALA A 624 5.37 -10.94 29.32
N ARG A 625 4.74 -12.04 28.89
CA ARG A 625 5.15 -13.41 29.25
C ARG A 625 6.55 -13.77 28.74
N LEU A 626 6.92 -13.24 27.57
CA LEU A 626 8.24 -13.41 26.96
C LEU A 626 9.30 -12.45 27.53
N GLY A 627 8.93 -11.54 28.42
CA GLY A 627 9.84 -10.54 28.97
C GLY A 627 10.36 -9.56 27.92
N LEU A 628 9.54 -9.21 26.90
CA LEU A 628 9.93 -8.23 25.91
C LEU A 628 10.06 -6.84 26.57
N PRO A 629 11.19 -6.09 26.38
CA PRO A 629 11.46 -4.87 27.14
C PRO A 629 10.38 -3.81 27.03
N ALA A 630 9.73 -3.68 25.86
CA ALA A 630 8.67 -2.70 25.68
C ALA A 630 7.33 -3.07 26.36
N PHE A 631 7.14 -4.34 26.71
CA PHE A 631 5.89 -4.87 27.29
C PHE A 631 6.02 -5.30 28.75
N THR A 632 7.23 -5.20 29.31
CA THR A 632 7.55 -5.66 30.67
C THR A 632 8.22 -4.54 31.43
N THR A 633 7.89 -4.37 32.71
CA THR A 633 8.56 -3.44 33.60
C THR A 633 9.92 -4.00 34.05
N GLU A 634 10.77 -3.15 34.62
CA GLU A 634 12.05 -3.59 35.22
C GLU A 634 11.89 -4.67 36.29
N LYS A 635 10.71 -4.77 36.90
CA LYS A 635 10.36 -5.80 37.90
C LYS A 635 9.85 -7.10 37.29
N GLY A 636 9.79 -7.21 35.96
CA GLY A 636 9.29 -8.39 35.25
C GLY A 636 7.74 -8.51 35.27
N THR A 637 7.00 -7.44 35.58
CA THR A 637 5.54 -7.41 35.53
C THR A 637 5.05 -6.82 34.21
N PRO A 638 3.82 -7.16 33.75
CA PRO A 638 3.24 -6.57 32.56
C PRO A 638 3.21 -5.02 32.63
N LYS A 639 3.67 -4.36 31.59
CA LYS A 639 3.69 -2.90 31.49
C LYS A 639 2.31 -2.30 31.18
N TYR A 640 1.48 -3.06 30.48
CA TYR A 640 0.13 -2.65 30.06
C TYR A 640 -0.92 -3.66 30.54
N PRO A 641 -1.24 -3.69 31.84
CA PRO A 641 -2.17 -4.66 32.40
C PRO A 641 -3.62 -4.47 31.90
N GLY A 642 -3.97 -3.30 31.42
CA GLY A 642 -5.26 -2.99 30.79
C GLY A 642 -5.36 -3.35 29.31
N GLY A 643 -4.35 -4.06 28.75
CA GLY A 643 -4.33 -4.47 27.36
C GLY A 643 -4.09 -3.32 26.37
N TYR A 644 -4.66 -3.43 25.18
CA TYR A 644 -4.43 -2.48 24.10
C TYR A 644 -4.94 -1.06 24.37
N PRO A 645 -6.09 -0.84 25.03
CA PRO A 645 -6.50 0.51 25.45
C PRO A 645 -5.46 1.20 26.36
N ASP A 646 -4.88 0.44 27.27
CA ASP A 646 -3.80 0.91 28.15
C ASP A 646 -2.53 1.22 27.35
N TYR A 647 -2.17 0.35 26.42
CA TYR A 647 -1.05 0.56 25.48
C TYR A 647 -1.22 1.83 24.67
N ILE A 648 -2.39 2.06 24.04
CA ILE A 648 -2.65 3.26 23.23
C ILE A 648 -2.37 4.54 24.02
N VAL A 649 -2.76 4.58 25.28
CA VAL A 649 -2.63 5.77 26.12
C VAL A 649 -1.22 5.94 26.70
N ASN A 650 -0.61 4.85 27.15
CA ASN A 650 0.56 4.88 28.03
C ASN A 650 1.86 4.37 27.38
N HIS A 651 1.86 3.91 26.11
CA HIS A 651 3.10 3.49 25.48
C HIS A 651 4.08 4.66 25.33
N GLU A 652 5.37 4.34 25.37
CA GLU A 652 6.42 5.31 25.15
C GLU A 652 6.42 5.83 23.72
N ARG A 653 6.40 7.13 23.56
CA ARG A 653 6.30 7.81 22.27
C ARG A 653 7.55 8.61 21.98
N GLY A 654 8.00 8.57 20.73
CA GLY A 654 9.04 9.47 20.25
C GLY A 654 8.57 10.93 20.19
N PRO A 655 9.49 11.88 20.12
CA PRO A 655 9.16 13.30 19.91
C PRO A 655 8.29 13.48 18.67
N GLY A 656 7.28 14.33 18.74
CA GLY A 656 6.37 14.62 17.63
C GLY A 656 5.30 13.55 17.36
N ILE A 657 5.20 12.51 18.18
CA ILE A 657 4.16 11.49 18.10
C ILE A 657 2.98 11.90 18.99
N GLY A 658 1.79 11.96 18.40
CA GLY A 658 0.57 12.34 19.11
C GLY A 658 0.15 11.33 20.19
N PRO A 659 -0.68 11.77 21.15
CA PRO A 659 -1.03 10.98 22.33
C PRO A 659 -1.84 9.73 22.03
N LEU A 660 -2.48 9.65 20.89
CA LEU A 660 -3.32 8.51 20.51
C LEU A 660 -2.73 7.64 19.40
N ALA A 661 -1.80 8.19 18.65
CA ALA A 661 -1.40 7.59 17.39
C ALA A 661 -0.55 6.34 17.53
N GLY A 662 0.28 6.26 18.53
CA GLY A 662 1.23 5.15 18.61
C GLY A 662 2.19 5.02 17.41
N VAL A 663 1.77 5.42 16.25
CA VAL A 663 2.51 5.27 14.99
C VAL A 663 2.75 6.59 14.31
N ARG A 664 1.81 7.52 14.41
CA ARG A 664 1.89 8.81 13.74
C ARG A 664 1.37 9.93 14.62
N GLY A 665 2.07 10.97 14.60
CA GLY A 665 1.71 12.27 15.07
C GLY A 665 2.65 13.26 14.46
N THR A 666 2.29 14.49 14.48
CA THR A 666 3.14 15.60 14.11
C THR A 666 3.21 16.55 15.27
N ASP A 667 4.15 17.47 15.26
CA ASP A 667 4.21 18.48 16.32
C ASP A 667 2.92 19.27 16.44
N GLY A 668 2.20 19.49 15.31
CA GLY A 668 0.90 20.14 15.30
C GLY A 668 -0.25 19.27 15.84
N LEU A 669 -0.06 17.97 15.95
CA LEU A 669 -1.05 17.00 16.41
C LEU A 669 -0.69 16.39 17.77
N SER A 670 0.53 16.59 18.23
CA SER A 670 1.00 16.07 19.52
C SER A 670 0.28 16.67 20.72
N ASP A 671 -0.38 17.82 20.53
CA ASP A 671 -1.21 18.47 21.51
C ASP A 671 -2.66 17.94 21.54
N GLY A 672 -2.98 16.91 20.75
CA GLY A 672 -4.29 16.30 20.70
C GLY A 672 -5.30 16.97 19.77
N LYS A 673 -4.83 17.81 18.86
CA LYS A 673 -5.69 18.43 17.82
C LYS A 673 -5.97 17.47 16.68
#